data_70a41ae2f552e8ee437721b7d19d5a51
#
_entry.id   70a41ae2f552e8ee437721b7d19d5a51
#
_cell.length_a   1.000
_cell.length_b   1.000
_cell.length_c   1.000
_cell.angle_alpha   90.00
_cell.angle_beta   90.00
_cell.angle_gamma   90.00
#
_symmetry.space_group_name_H-M   'P 1'
#
loop_
_entity.id
_entity.type
_entity.pdbx_description
1 polymer ?
#
loop_
_entity_poly.entity_id
_entity_poly.type
_entity_poly.pdbx_seq_one_letter_code
_entity_poly.pdbx_strand_id
1 'polypeptide(L)'
;MRTTCPNCGAPIEFRYDDSFVRVCASCNHAVLRTDRSVESLGRVADLVPIESPLKLFAEGHHGSTSFLLVGMAQIRHEAGGLWQEWYAKLDGGQWGWLAEAQGRYYLTFEEPWLAAPSDVAVGQRIDVPIRGATRTMTVGEVTSASYVGARGELPFKLVPNETFRYADLSDGQGTFATIDFGDAETPPKLYVGQQVSVADLHLTGGEVEPPSPRDEIKSQRLACPSCNGPVELRAPGESLRAVCPYCNTLLDTSSGALAILGKLAQKAQPRIPLGTAGTFSEGKLTVIGYVQRSALVEGDWWAFDEYLLHAPGVGFRWLVESDGHWSYVQPIATGAVETTVKGVRYDGVSFAHYQQSQLRVDQVFGEFYWQVREGEIVEGDDYIAPPAMISRETSASEVNDSLSTYMTVAEVERAFADDPKAAKLQIGTPVGIAPNQPDAWRAASAVVSLAFMALIVLGLVFAMAARDEQKFNKTVSLGGGPGPSTTSAPLGSTPSTPGLGLADPDSIPECVEFKKVYEASVGCTQLAEAQHDSYKAVYDATFIASDREILASGCKTSTDMMHQALDAQCKLPTHEELAAGSGAGSGSGSGSGSDAEVTTAPPDSVFFSDPIQIDGGRNIELKFQAPGLNNDWVYVAADLVNETTGAVTTGEANMEYYAGVDDGESWSEGTRESKTVFGPQPEGKYVLRLEAQHGSAGLMPIDVTVKQGVFRGRWLAWAMLVLGIPLFFVGLISYFHEKKRWENSNVGKAPVTPVALMILAFVGVFIAIGYILKALAESSSGSDD
;
A
#
# COMPACT_ATOMS: atom_id res chain seq x y z
N MET A 1 -19.79 -3.94 -58.48
CA MET A 1 -19.72 -3.31 -59.83
C MET A 1 -18.29 -3.37 -60.34
N ARG A 2 -18.05 -3.81 -61.58
CA ARG A 2 -16.69 -3.78 -62.19
C ARG A 2 -16.67 -2.71 -63.28
N THR A 3 -15.61 -1.88 -63.26
CA THR A 3 -15.41 -0.76 -64.20
C THR A 3 -13.91 -0.47 -64.37
N THR A 4 -13.58 0.60 -65.09
CA THR A 4 -12.18 1.07 -65.26
C THR A 4 -12.02 2.46 -64.64
N CYS A 5 -10.83 2.75 -64.13
CA CYS A 5 -10.50 4.06 -63.59
C CYS A 5 -10.60 5.14 -64.73
N PRO A 6 -11.37 6.19 -64.50
CA PRO A 6 -11.49 7.27 -65.51
C PRO A 6 -10.20 8.02 -65.81
N ASN A 7 -9.20 7.96 -64.86
CA ASN A 7 -7.92 8.63 -65.02
C ASN A 7 -6.84 7.78 -65.69
N CYS A 8 -6.65 6.51 -65.27
CA CYS A 8 -5.54 5.68 -65.74
C CYS A 8 -5.97 4.43 -66.47
N GLY A 9 -7.23 4.11 -66.57
CA GLY A 9 -7.76 2.90 -67.26
C GLY A 9 -7.58 1.59 -66.50
N ALA A 10 -6.98 1.59 -65.30
CA ALA A 10 -6.82 0.37 -64.50
C ALA A 10 -8.21 -0.20 -64.09
N PRO A 11 -8.33 -1.53 -63.93
CA PRO A 11 -9.58 -2.11 -63.48
C PRO A 11 -9.92 -1.73 -62.06
N ILE A 12 -11.20 -1.35 -61.81
CA ILE A 12 -11.74 -1.06 -60.51
C ILE A 12 -12.92 -1.96 -60.24
N GLU A 13 -13.00 -2.50 -59.04
CA GLU A 13 -14.14 -3.30 -58.59
C GLU A 13 -14.71 -2.72 -57.28
N PHE A 14 -15.96 -2.24 -57.33
CA PHE A 14 -16.73 -1.94 -56.12
C PHE A 14 -17.35 -3.26 -55.63
N ARG A 15 -17.01 -3.66 -54.45
CA ARG A 15 -17.46 -4.94 -53.85
C ARG A 15 -18.88 -4.78 -53.26
N TYR A 16 -19.19 -3.59 -52.77
CA TYR A 16 -20.48 -3.30 -52.11
C TYR A 16 -21.31 -2.25 -52.87
N ASP A 17 -22.63 -2.44 -52.88
CA ASP A 17 -23.51 -1.59 -53.63
C ASP A 17 -23.79 -0.25 -52.91
N ASP A 18 -23.45 -0.14 -51.68
CA ASP A 18 -23.52 1.07 -50.83
C ASP A 18 -22.17 1.76 -50.61
N SER A 19 -21.13 1.36 -51.31
CA SER A 19 -19.87 2.10 -51.40
C SER A 19 -20.00 3.24 -52.40
N PHE A 20 -19.67 4.46 -51.99
CA PHE A 20 -19.75 5.65 -52.86
C PHE A 20 -18.45 5.89 -53.61
N VAL A 21 -17.33 5.74 -52.95
CA VAL A 21 -15.99 6.02 -53.48
C VAL A 21 -15.10 4.80 -53.39
N ARG A 22 -14.25 4.58 -54.41
CA ARG A 22 -13.13 3.71 -54.35
C ARG A 22 -11.86 4.40 -54.82
N VAL A 23 -10.78 4.29 -54.05
CA VAL A 23 -9.48 4.79 -54.45
C VAL A 23 -8.78 3.79 -55.39
N CYS A 24 -8.37 4.28 -56.55
CA CYS A 24 -7.65 3.46 -57.56
C CYS A 24 -6.24 3.11 -57.06
N ALA A 25 -5.95 1.82 -56.87
CA ALA A 25 -4.65 1.37 -56.37
C ALA A 25 -3.47 1.69 -57.33
N SER A 26 -3.75 1.97 -58.61
CA SER A 26 -2.72 2.26 -59.59
C SER A 26 -2.33 3.73 -59.70
N CYS A 27 -3.23 4.67 -59.45
CA CYS A 27 -2.97 6.09 -59.64
C CYS A 27 -3.43 7.01 -58.50
N ASN A 28 -3.91 6.43 -57.41
CA ASN A 28 -4.42 7.17 -56.22
C ASN A 28 -5.49 8.21 -56.51
N HIS A 29 -6.34 8.00 -57.53
CA HIS A 29 -7.50 8.84 -57.76
C HIS A 29 -8.71 8.28 -57.03
N ALA A 30 -9.44 9.14 -56.34
CA ALA A 30 -10.75 8.82 -55.79
C ALA A 30 -11.74 8.75 -56.94
N VAL A 31 -12.42 7.63 -57.06
CA VAL A 31 -13.40 7.36 -58.12
C VAL A 31 -14.78 7.24 -57.49
N LEU A 32 -15.64 8.20 -57.74
CA LEU A 32 -17.04 8.25 -57.31
C LEU A 32 -17.90 7.35 -58.19
N ARG A 33 -18.73 6.52 -57.59
CA ARG A 33 -19.74 5.75 -58.27
C ARG A 33 -21.03 6.60 -58.36
N THR A 34 -21.53 6.74 -59.54
CA THR A 34 -22.86 7.28 -59.81
C THR A 34 -23.80 6.14 -60.21
N ASP A 35 -25.10 6.39 -60.37
CA ASP A 35 -26.11 5.37 -60.75
C ASP A 35 -25.74 4.59 -62.00
N ARG A 36 -25.04 5.18 -62.93
CA ARG A 36 -24.75 4.57 -64.27
C ARG A 36 -23.30 4.66 -64.73
N SER A 37 -22.46 5.39 -64.04
CA SER A 37 -21.08 5.65 -64.46
C SER A 37 -20.15 5.77 -63.25
N VAL A 38 -18.89 6.09 -63.49
CA VAL A 38 -17.91 6.46 -62.48
C VAL A 38 -17.27 7.78 -62.88
N GLU A 39 -16.97 8.61 -61.90
CA GLU A 39 -16.32 9.91 -62.06
C GLU A 39 -15.07 10.01 -61.20
N SER A 40 -14.03 10.73 -61.69
CA SER A 40 -12.84 11.01 -60.91
C SER A 40 -13.06 12.26 -60.08
N LEU A 41 -12.92 12.12 -58.76
CA LEU A 41 -12.94 13.27 -57.83
C LEU A 41 -11.56 13.94 -57.69
N GLY A 42 -10.54 13.39 -58.33
CA GLY A 42 -9.19 13.87 -58.22
C GLY A 42 -8.23 12.90 -57.54
N ARG A 43 -6.94 13.23 -57.55
CA ARG A 43 -5.92 12.44 -56.87
C ARG A 43 -5.95 12.71 -55.36
N VAL A 44 -6.04 11.68 -54.56
CA VAL A 44 -5.83 11.80 -53.11
C VAL A 44 -4.34 11.85 -52.81
N ALA A 45 -3.93 12.54 -51.76
CA ALA A 45 -2.55 12.60 -51.33
C ALA A 45 -2.00 11.19 -50.97
N ASP A 46 -0.70 11.04 -51.13
CA ASP A 46 -0.02 9.86 -50.63
C ASP A 46 -0.14 9.79 -49.09
N LEU A 47 -0.46 8.63 -48.56
CA LEU A 47 -0.62 8.44 -47.12
C LEU A 47 0.73 8.58 -46.40
N VAL A 48 0.71 9.18 -45.24
CA VAL A 48 1.85 9.15 -44.32
C VAL A 48 1.94 7.75 -43.73
N PRO A 49 3.08 7.06 -43.80
CA PRO A 49 3.21 5.73 -43.20
C PRO A 49 3.03 5.80 -41.69
N ILE A 50 2.02 5.12 -41.16
CA ILE A 50 1.75 4.92 -39.73
C ILE A 50 1.70 3.40 -39.54
N GLU A 51 2.50 2.85 -38.63
CA GLU A 51 2.46 1.44 -38.30
C GLU A 51 1.09 1.10 -37.67
N SER A 52 0.39 0.14 -38.24
CA SER A 52 -0.93 -0.31 -37.76
C SER A 52 -1.04 -1.82 -37.84
N PRO A 53 -1.66 -2.46 -36.83
CA PRO A 53 -2.04 -3.87 -36.89
C PRO A 53 -3.23 -4.10 -37.84
N LEU A 54 -3.96 -3.03 -38.20
CA LEU A 54 -5.11 -3.09 -39.11
C LEU A 54 -4.63 -3.13 -40.55
N LYS A 55 -5.31 -3.90 -41.40
CA LYS A 55 -4.99 -4.05 -42.82
C LYS A 55 -6.26 -4.08 -43.68
N LEU A 56 -6.17 -3.53 -44.88
CA LEU A 56 -7.28 -3.66 -45.84
C LEU A 56 -7.57 -5.13 -46.09
N PHE A 57 -8.87 -5.45 -46.16
CA PHE A 57 -9.41 -6.80 -46.34
C PHE A 57 -9.04 -7.80 -45.23
N ALA A 58 -8.65 -7.28 -44.04
CA ALA A 58 -8.64 -8.11 -42.86
C ALA A 58 -10.08 -8.41 -42.41
N GLU A 59 -10.31 -9.69 -42.14
CA GLU A 59 -11.54 -10.16 -41.54
C GLU A 59 -11.41 -10.15 -40.01
N GLY A 60 -12.45 -9.73 -39.32
CA GLY A 60 -12.50 -9.69 -37.88
C GLY A 60 -13.90 -9.94 -37.34
N HIS A 61 -14.01 -10.04 -36.03
CA HIS A 61 -15.32 -10.03 -35.38
C HIS A 61 -15.26 -9.28 -34.05
N HIS A 62 -16.38 -8.68 -33.70
CA HIS A 62 -16.60 -8.04 -32.42
C HIS A 62 -17.89 -8.57 -31.80
N GLY A 63 -17.78 -9.22 -30.65
CA GLY A 63 -18.88 -9.99 -30.09
C GLY A 63 -19.29 -11.14 -31.04
N SER A 64 -20.55 -11.15 -31.47
CA SER A 64 -21.09 -12.15 -32.40
C SER A 64 -21.10 -11.70 -33.87
N THR A 65 -20.62 -10.50 -34.18
CA THR A 65 -20.75 -9.90 -35.53
C THR A 65 -19.42 -9.90 -36.23
N SER A 66 -19.35 -10.53 -37.41
CA SER A 66 -18.18 -10.51 -38.29
C SER A 66 -18.15 -9.25 -39.14
N PHE A 67 -16.97 -8.82 -39.53
CA PHE A 67 -16.76 -7.68 -40.40
C PHE A 67 -15.54 -7.86 -41.31
N LEU A 68 -15.50 -7.07 -42.37
CA LEU A 68 -14.36 -6.94 -43.27
C LEU A 68 -13.93 -5.49 -43.34
N LEU A 69 -12.64 -5.18 -43.15
CA LEU A 69 -12.09 -3.84 -43.33
C LEU A 69 -11.93 -3.56 -44.83
N VAL A 70 -12.78 -2.72 -45.41
CA VAL A 70 -12.87 -2.52 -46.87
C VAL A 70 -12.25 -1.21 -47.36
N GLY A 71 -12.06 -0.27 -46.46
CA GLY A 71 -11.47 1.04 -46.74
C GLY A 71 -10.77 1.65 -45.53
N MET A 72 -9.96 2.64 -45.79
CA MET A 72 -9.26 3.43 -44.78
C MET A 72 -9.10 4.87 -45.27
N ALA A 73 -9.33 5.85 -44.41
CA ALA A 73 -8.95 7.23 -44.62
C ALA A 73 -7.96 7.68 -43.54
N GLN A 74 -7.00 8.49 -43.94
CA GLN A 74 -6.10 9.20 -43.03
C GLN A 74 -6.60 10.63 -42.87
N ILE A 75 -6.76 11.02 -41.63
CA ILE A 75 -7.41 12.27 -41.23
C ILE A 75 -6.41 13.10 -40.45
N ARG A 76 -6.40 14.39 -40.68
CA ARG A 76 -5.56 15.36 -40.00
C ARG A 76 -6.39 16.22 -39.08
N HIS A 77 -6.06 16.21 -37.79
CA HIS A 77 -6.59 17.11 -36.80
C HIS A 77 -6.17 18.57 -37.07
N GLU A 78 -6.97 19.54 -36.69
CA GLU A 78 -6.65 20.97 -36.81
C GLU A 78 -5.35 21.33 -36.08
N ALA A 79 -5.13 20.75 -34.88
CA ALA A 79 -3.88 20.88 -34.14
C ALA A 79 -2.69 20.10 -34.78
N GLY A 80 -2.90 19.38 -35.90
CA GLY A 80 -1.88 18.77 -36.74
C GLY A 80 -1.69 17.26 -36.56
N GLY A 81 -2.30 16.59 -35.59
CA GLY A 81 -2.25 15.13 -35.39
C GLY A 81 -2.83 14.37 -36.59
N LEU A 82 -2.34 13.15 -36.82
CA LEU A 82 -2.89 12.25 -37.81
C LEU A 82 -3.48 11.02 -37.11
N TRP A 83 -4.66 10.59 -37.57
CA TRP A 83 -5.20 9.29 -37.21
C TRP A 83 -5.71 8.57 -38.44
N GLN A 84 -5.97 7.26 -38.29
CA GLN A 84 -6.53 6.42 -39.32
C GLN A 84 -7.97 6.05 -38.94
N GLU A 85 -8.85 6.12 -39.90
CA GLU A 85 -10.22 5.67 -39.77
C GLU A 85 -10.47 4.53 -40.77
N TRP A 86 -10.78 3.36 -40.23
CA TRP A 86 -11.03 2.15 -40.98
C TRP A 86 -12.51 1.88 -41.11
N TYR A 87 -12.93 1.54 -42.31
CA TYR A 87 -14.34 1.29 -42.62
C TYR A 87 -14.61 -0.19 -42.66
N ALA A 88 -15.40 -0.67 -41.70
CA ALA A 88 -15.74 -2.05 -41.51
C ALA A 88 -17.12 -2.33 -42.12
N LYS A 89 -17.20 -3.29 -43.01
CA LYS A 89 -18.49 -3.79 -43.54
C LYS A 89 -18.89 -5.02 -42.75
N LEU A 90 -20.00 -4.95 -42.03
CA LEU A 90 -20.56 -6.02 -41.23
C LEU A 90 -21.42 -6.97 -42.05
N ASP A 91 -21.53 -8.22 -41.63
CA ASP A 91 -22.34 -9.25 -42.29
C ASP A 91 -23.82 -8.85 -42.47
N GLY A 92 -24.37 -8.05 -41.60
CA GLY A 92 -25.71 -7.48 -41.69
C GLY A 92 -25.89 -6.34 -42.70
N GLY A 93 -24.83 -5.97 -43.43
CA GLY A 93 -24.80 -4.85 -44.38
C GLY A 93 -24.61 -3.47 -43.74
N GLN A 94 -24.51 -3.39 -42.41
CA GLN A 94 -24.24 -2.14 -41.70
C GLN A 94 -22.75 -1.76 -41.88
N TRP A 95 -22.45 -0.46 -41.82
CA TRP A 95 -21.13 0.08 -41.77
C TRP A 95 -20.73 0.33 -40.32
N GLY A 96 -19.45 0.04 -40.00
CA GLY A 96 -18.77 0.42 -38.74
C GLY A 96 -17.58 1.28 -39.05
N TRP A 97 -17.25 2.18 -38.14
CA TRP A 97 -16.08 3.05 -38.17
C TRP A 97 -15.15 2.61 -37.05
N LEU A 98 -13.93 2.22 -37.42
CA LEU A 98 -12.89 1.83 -36.48
C LEU A 98 -11.81 2.90 -36.52
N ALA A 99 -11.88 3.88 -35.60
CA ALA A 99 -10.85 4.91 -35.47
C ALA A 99 -9.62 4.36 -34.75
N GLU A 100 -8.45 4.64 -35.30
CA GLU A 100 -7.15 4.31 -34.75
C GLU A 100 -6.35 5.58 -34.50
N ALA A 101 -6.16 5.95 -33.24
CA ALA A 101 -5.45 7.13 -32.84
C ALA A 101 -4.54 6.82 -31.64
N GLN A 102 -3.25 7.12 -31.75
CA GLN A 102 -2.28 7.02 -30.64
C GLN A 102 -2.30 5.66 -29.88
N GLY A 103 -2.46 4.54 -30.64
CA GLY A 103 -2.53 3.19 -30.08
C GLY A 103 -3.87 2.82 -29.44
N ARG A 104 -4.91 3.62 -29.62
CA ARG A 104 -6.27 3.34 -29.19
C ARG A 104 -7.19 3.08 -30.38
N TYR A 105 -8.19 2.25 -30.17
CA TYR A 105 -9.14 1.83 -31.18
C TYR A 105 -10.55 2.06 -30.69
N TYR A 106 -11.38 2.73 -31.49
CA TYR A 106 -12.79 3.01 -31.18
C TYR A 106 -13.66 2.48 -32.32
N LEU A 107 -14.49 1.50 -32.01
CA LEU A 107 -15.45 0.95 -33.00
C LEU A 107 -16.81 1.59 -32.75
N THR A 108 -17.29 2.37 -33.74
CA THR A 108 -18.53 3.12 -33.68
C THR A 108 -19.45 2.79 -34.85
N PHE A 109 -20.73 3.08 -34.68
CA PHE A 109 -21.80 2.86 -35.66
C PHE A 109 -22.67 4.08 -35.74
N GLU A 110 -23.17 4.40 -36.92
CA GLU A 110 -24.11 5.51 -37.11
C GLU A 110 -25.44 5.22 -36.39
N GLU A 111 -25.86 6.17 -35.55
CA GLU A 111 -27.14 6.15 -34.81
C GLU A 111 -28.05 7.28 -35.26
N PRO A 112 -29.34 7.04 -35.48
CA PRO A 112 -30.29 8.10 -35.89
C PRO A 112 -30.48 9.13 -34.77
N TRP A 113 -30.24 10.40 -35.06
CA TRP A 113 -30.51 11.50 -34.14
C TRP A 113 -31.18 12.71 -34.84
N LEU A 114 -32.52 12.72 -34.88
CA LEU A 114 -33.28 13.75 -35.58
C LEU A 114 -33.15 15.15 -34.97
N ALA A 115 -32.82 15.26 -33.70
CA ALA A 115 -32.71 16.53 -32.98
C ALA A 115 -31.25 16.78 -32.53
N ALA A 116 -30.27 16.35 -33.34
CA ALA A 116 -28.84 16.58 -33.04
C ALA A 116 -28.57 18.09 -32.92
N PRO A 117 -27.80 18.53 -31.90
CA PRO A 117 -27.43 19.93 -31.75
C PRO A 117 -26.50 20.35 -32.89
N SER A 118 -26.69 21.59 -33.38
CA SER A 118 -25.78 22.16 -34.38
C SER A 118 -24.46 22.66 -33.82
N ASP A 119 -24.38 22.79 -32.50
CA ASP A 119 -23.18 23.22 -31.76
C ASP A 119 -23.20 22.72 -30.33
N VAL A 120 -22.00 22.42 -29.77
CA VAL A 120 -21.80 22.02 -28.39
C VAL A 120 -20.49 22.63 -27.88
N ALA A 121 -20.34 22.70 -26.55
CA ALA A 121 -19.12 23.21 -25.91
C ALA A 121 -18.41 22.11 -25.13
N VAL A 122 -17.09 22.20 -25.05
CA VAL A 122 -16.24 21.31 -24.22
C VAL A 122 -16.70 21.35 -22.77
N GLY A 123 -16.81 20.18 -22.14
CA GLY A 123 -17.35 20.00 -20.78
C GLY A 123 -18.86 20.04 -20.67
N GLN A 124 -19.59 20.37 -21.74
CA GLN A 124 -21.05 20.33 -21.75
C GLN A 124 -21.56 18.90 -21.59
N ARG A 125 -22.62 18.72 -20.80
CA ARG A 125 -23.35 17.45 -20.69
C ARG A 125 -24.59 17.51 -21.55
N ILE A 126 -24.75 16.54 -22.44
CA ILE A 126 -25.86 16.44 -23.34
C ILE A 126 -26.47 15.04 -23.31
N ASP A 127 -27.78 14.98 -23.57
CA ASP A 127 -28.52 13.73 -23.64
C ASP A 127 -28.52 13.19 -25.07
N VAL A 128 -27.90 12.05 -25.26
CA VAL A 128 -27.65 11.39 -26.54
C VAL A 128 -28.54 10.15 -26.66
N PRO A 129 -29.32 9.99 -27.76
CA PRO A 129 -30.11 8.78 -28.00
C PRO A 129 -29.17 7.64 -28.44
N ILE A 130 -29.22 6.51 -27.73
CA ILE A 130 -28.41 5.33 -28.01
C ILE A 130 -29.29 4.10 -27.95
N ARG A 131 -29.54 3.45 -29.10
CA ARG A 131 -30.33 2.21 -29.20
C ARG A 131 -31.72 2.34 -28.53
N GLY A 132 -32.38 3.50 -28.70
CA GLY A 132 -33.69 3.76 -28.14
C GLY A 132 -33.73 4.16 -26.67
N ALA A 133 -32.61 4.24 -25.99
CA ALA A 133 -32.45 4.80 -24.65
C ALA A 133 -31.72 6.15 -24.72
N THR A 134 -31.93 7.01 -23.73
CA THR A 134 -31.18 8.27 -23.60
C THR A 134 -30.04 8.09 -22.62
N ARG A 135 -28.82 8.52 -23.00
CA ARG A 135 -27.64 8.58 -22.12
C ARG A 135 -27.11 10.00 -22.05
N THR A 136 -26.82 10.45 -20.85
CA THR A 136 -26.11 11.73 -20.65
C THR A 136 -24.63 11.53 -20.88
N MET A 137 -24.07 12.23 -21.87
CA MET A 137 -22.64 12.17 -22.23
C MET A 137 -21.99 13.54 -22.03
N THR A 138 -20.71 13.54 -21.74
CA THR A 138 -19.89 14.76 -21.60
C THR A 138 -19.10 14.99 -22.88
N VAL A 139 -19.14 16.21 -23.40
CA VAL A 139 -18.36 16.65 -24.54
C VAL A 139 -16.90 16.83 -24.08
N GLY A 140 -16.00 16.03 -24.62
CA GLY A 140 -14.59 16.05 -24.27
C GLY A 140 -13.75 16.88 -25.24
N GLU A 141 -14.15 16.91 -26.52
CA GLU A 141 -13.46 17.65 -27.57
C GLU A 141 -14.45 18.28 -28.55
N VAL A 142 -14.16 19.46 -29.07
CA VAL A 142 -14.85 20.10 -30.19
C VAL A 142 -13.80 20.73 -31.08
N THR A 143 -13.64 20.21 -32.29
CA THR A 143 -12.55 20.64 -33.19
C THR A 143 -12.89 20.40 -34.65
N SER A 144 -11.94 20.69 -35.53
CA SER A 144 -12.06 20.43 -36.96
C SER A 144 -10.96 19.47 -37.43
N ALA A 145 -11.26 18.75 -38.50
CA ALA A 145 -10.32 17.84 -39.13
C ALA A 145 -10.45 17.89 -40.65
N SER A 146 -9.47 17.35 -41.37
CA SER A 146 -9.47 17.26 -42.82
C SER A 146 -8.99 15.93 -43.33
N TYR A 147 -9.56 15.45 -44.42
CA TYR A 147 -9.10 14.22 -45.09
C TYR A 147 -7.79 14.45 -45.81
N VAL A 148 -6.76 13.68 -45.46
CA VAL A 148 -5.43 13.72 -46.10
C VAL A 148 -5.42 12.81 -47.32
N GLY A 149 -5.79 11.55 -47.13
CA GLY A 149 -5.78 10.54 -48.18
C GLY A 149 -6.62 9.34 -47.79
N ALA A 150 -6.79 8.39 -48.71
CA ALA A 150 -7.57 7.19 -48.46
C ALA A 150 -7.13 6.01 -49.29
N ARG A 151 -7.59 4.80 -48.93
CA ARG A 151 -7.42 3.53 -49.67
C ARG A 151 -8.70 2.70 -49.60
N GLY A 152 -8.91 1.85 -50.56
CA GLY A 152 -10.04 0.91 -50.56
C GLY A 152 -11.36 1.55 -50.93
N GLU A 153 -12.46 1.08 -50.30
CA GLU A 153 -13.83 1.49 -50.53
C GLU A 153 -14.38 2.33 -49.37
N LEU A 154 -15.05 3.43 -49.66
CA LEU A 154 -15.55 4.36 -48.64
C LEU A 154 -17.10 4.49 -48.77
N PRO A 155 -17.82 4.57 -47.63
CA PRO A 155 -19.26 4.74 -47.60
C PRO A 155 -19.74 6.19 -47.80
N PHE A 156 -18.85 7.11 -48.12
CA PHE A 156 -19.13 8.52 -48.31
C PHE A 156 -18.33 9.14 -49.47
N LYS A 157 -18.71 10.35 -49.87
CA LYS A 157 -18.00 11.08 -50.90
C LYS A 157 -16.76 11.76 -50.28
N LEU A 158 -15.57 11.24 -50.56
CA LEU A 158 -14.33 11.83 -50.12
C LEU A 158 -13.94 13.01 -51.03
N VAL A 159 -13.80 14.19 -50.47
CA VAL A 159 -13.20 15.36 -51.13
C VAL A 159 -11.86 15.62 -50.44
N PRO A 160 -10.71 15.52 -51.17
CA PRO A 160 -9.39 15.74 -50.55
C PRO A 160 -9.26 17.15 -49.99
N ASN A 161 -8.71 17.26 -48.76
CA ASN A 161 -8.55 18.49 -47.98
C ASN A 161 -9.87 19.18 -47.57
N GLU A 162 -11.00 18.53 -47.72
CA GLU A 162 -12.24 19.02 -47.14
C GLU A 162 -12.11 18.97 -45.60
N THR A 163 -12.51 20.10 -44.98
CA THR A 163 -12.52 20.25 -43.54
C THR A 163 -13.91 19.98 -43.00
N PHE A 164 -14.02 19.17 -41.99
CA PHE A 164 -15.28 18.90 -41.26
C PHE A 164 -15.07 19.19 -39.78
N ARG A 165 -16.15 19.56 -39.08
CA ARG A 165 -16.15 19.83 -37.66
C ARG A 165 -16.86 18.69 -36.94
N TYR A 166 -16.24 18.27 -35.80
CA TYR A 166 -16.81 17.18 -34.98
C TYR A 166 -16.71 17.51 -33.51
N ALA A 167 -17.43 16.70 -32.69
CA ALA A 167 -17.29 16.68 -31.25
C ALA A 167 -17.25 15.24 -30.76
N ASP A 168 -16.33 14.95 -29.86
CA ASP A 168 -16.20 13.65 -29.19
C ASP A 168 -16.79 13.71 -27.80
N LEU A 169 -17.53 12.65 -27.45
CA LEU A 169 -18.29 12.54 -26.21
C LEU A 169 -18.07 11.19 -25.55
N SER A 170 -18.23 11.15 -24.22
CA SER A 170 -18.26 9.88 -23.48
C SER A 170 -19.22 9.92 -22.30
N ASP A 171 -19.74 8.75 -21.90
CA ASP A 171 -20.59 8.59 -20.72
C ASP A 171 -19.79 8.27 -19.44
N GLY A 172 -18.45 8.17 -19.52
CA GLY A 172 -17.60 7.75 -18.41
C GLY A 172 -17.72 6.27 -18.02
N GLN A 173 -18.51 5.48 -18.75
CA GLN A 173 -18.76 4.06 -18.49
C GLN A 173 -18.34 3.16 -19.67
N GLY A 174 -17.51 3.71 -20.57
CA GLY A 174 -16.99 3.00 -21.75
C GLY A 174 -17.74 3.25 -23.04
N THR A 175 -18.87 3.99 -23.02
CA THR A 175 -19.54 4.41 -24.25
C THR A 175 -18.88 5.67 -24.78
N PHE A 176 -18.51 5.62 -26.05
CA PHE A 176 -17.94 6.74 -26.80
C PHE A 176 -18.88 7.14 -27.93
N ALA A 177 -18.95 8.42 -28.26
CA ALA A 177 -19.71 8.90 -29.38
C ALA A 177 -19.01 10.08 -30.07
N THR A 178 -19.20 10.21 -31.38
CA THR A 178 -18.76 11.35 -32.17
C THR A 178 -19.96 11.98 -32.85
N ILE A 179 -20.10 13.29 -32.72
CA ILE A 179 -21.02 14.09 -33.53
C ILE A 179 -20.20 14.68 -34.68
N ASP A 180 -20.51 14.26 -35.90
CA ASP A 180 -20.04 14.94 -37.11
C ASP A 180 -21.08 16.00 -37.46
N PHE A 181 -20.71 17.27 -37.41
CA PHE A 181 -21.62 18.40 -37.65
C PHE A 181 -22.01 18.56 -39.12
N GLY A 182 -21.34 17.79 -40.01
CA GLY A 182 -21.59 17.90 -41.45
C GLY A 182 -21.24 19.26 -42.04
N ASP A 183 -21.93 19.61 -43.12
CA ASP A 183 -21.85 20.90 -43.76
C ASP A 183 -23.20 21.64 -43.69
N ALA A 184 -23.33 22.80 -44.35
CA ALA A 184 -24.57 23.58 -44.34
C ALA A 184 -25.77 22.86 -44.99
N GLU A 185 -25.53 21.79 -45.75
CA GLU A 185 -26.57 21.06 -46.53
C GLU A 185 -26.91 19.70 -45.88
N THR A 186 -26.03 19.17 -45.03
CA THR A 186 -26.17 17.87 -44.35
C THR A 186 -26.43 18.02 -42.84
N PRO A 187 -27.45 17.36 -42.29
CA PRO A 187 -27.68 17.42 -40.85
C PRO A 187 -26.53 16.71 -40.10
N PRO A 188 -26.27 17.09 -38.82
CA PRO A 188 -25.29 16.42 -37.99
C PRO A 188 -25.61 14.91 -37.88
N LYS A 189 -24.50 14.10 -37.89
CA LYS A 189 -24.59 12.65 -37.72
C LYS A 189 -23.99 12.25 -36.39
N LEU A 190 -24.57 11.22 -35.82
CA LEU A 190 -24.08 10.64 -34.56
C LEU A 190 -23.48 9.25 -34.79
N TYR A 191 -22.29 9.05 -34.35
CA TYR A 191 -21.62 7.73 -34.32
C TYR A 191 -21.43 7.32 -32.87
N VAL A 192 -21.92 6.12 -32.51
CA VAL A 192 -21.87 5.61 -31.14
C VAL A 192 -21.20 4.26 -31.09
N GLY A 193 -20.35 4.06 -30.10
CA GLY A 193 -19.67 2.79 -29.89
C GLY A 193 -18.86 2.77 -28.60
N GLN A 194 -17.73 2.09 -28.67
CA GLN A 194 -16.86 1.91 -27.50
C GLN A 194 -15.40 1.77 -27.91
N GLN A 195 -14.52 1.97 -26.94
CA GLN A 195 -13.12 1.60 -27.10
C GLN A 195 -12.99 0.07 -27.14
N VAL A 196 -12.16 -0.44 -28.05
CA VAL A 196 -11.90 -1.87 -28.23
C VAL A 196 -10.38 -2.13 -28.22
N SER A 197 -9.96 -3.33 -27.81
CA SER A 197 -8.58 -3.77 -28.01
C SER A 197 -8.46 -4.46 -29.38
N VAL A 198 -7.26 -4.41 -29.97
CA VAL A 198 -6.99 -5.15 -31.22
C VAL A 198 -7.19 -6.66 -31.02
N ALA A 199 -6.89 -7.17 -29.82
CA ALA A 199 -7.11 -8.57 -29.49
C ALA A 199 -8.59 -8.98 -29.54
N ASP A 200 -9.49 -8.10 -29.13
CA ASP A 200 -10.94 -8.34 -29.13
C ASP A 200 -11.55 -8.32 -30.54
N LEU A 201 -10.83 -7.77 -31.51
CA LEU A 201 -11.26 -7.75 -32.93
C LEU A 201 -10.94 -9.03 -33.67
N HIS A 202 -10.11 -9.91 -33.10
CA HIS A 202 -9.74 -11.22 -33.66
C HIS A 202 -9.40 -11.19 -35.16
N LEU A 203 -8.57 -10.23 -35.55
CA LEU A 203 -8.24 -9.96 -36.94
C LEU A 203 -7.47 -11.10 -37.59
N THR A 204 -7.84 -11.44 -38.82
CA THR A 204 -7.18 -12.46 -39.65
C THR A 204 -7.10 -11.99 -41.09
N GLY A 205 -6.09 -12.46 -41.81
CA GLY A 205 -5.91 -12.11 -43.24
C GLY A 205 -5.50 -10.65 -43.45
N GLY A 206 -5.95 -10.09 -44.56
CA GLY A 206 -5.64 -8.73 -45.01
C GLY A 206 -4.58 -8.69 -46.12
N GLU A 207 -4.49 -7.55 -46.81
CA GLU A 207 -3.46 -7.30 -47.81
C GLU A 207 -2.07 -7.41 -47.18
N VAL A 208 -1.19 -8.21 -47.76
CA VAL A 208 0.24 -8.14 -47.49
C VAL A 208 0.74 -6.90 -48.23
N GLU A 209 0.94 -5.82 -47.56
CA GLU A 209 1.55 -4.63 -48.14
C GLU A 209 2.98 -5.02 -48.59
N PRO A 210 3.35 -4.82 -49.86
CA PRO A 210 4.74 -5.02 -50.26
C PRO A 210 5.59 -4.10 -49.39
N PRO A 211 6.73 -4.56 -48.83
CA PRO A 211 7.58 -3.72 -48.02
C PRO A 211 7.86 -2.43 -48.77
N SER A 212 7.40 -1.32 -48.25
CA SER A 212 7.79 -0.02 -48.77
C SER A 212 9.30 0.08 -48.62
N PRO A 213 10.04 0.61 -49.62
CA PRO A 213 11.47 0.88 -49.43
C PRO A 213 11.77 1.78 -48.21
N ARG A 214 10.74 2.33 -47.57
CA ARG A 214 10.80 3.12 -46.34
C ARG A 214 10.60 2.29 -45.06
N ASP A 215 10.08 1.06 -45.13
CA ASP A 215 9.75 0.22 -43.97
C ASP A 215 10.98 -0.37 -43.25
N GLU A 216 12.17 -0.28 -43.84
CA GLU A 216 13.42 -0.70 -43.20
C GLU A 216 14.01 0.36 -42.24
N ILE A 217 13.47 1.56 -42.21
CA ILE A 217 14.02 2.66 -41.40
C ILE A 217 13.16 2.83 -40.14
N LYS A 218 13.51 2.13 -39.06
CA LYS A 218 12.91 2.30 -37.72
C LYS A 218 13.09 3.74 -37.16
N SER A 219 13.99 4.52 -37.73
CA SER A 219 14.15 5.97 -37.44
C SER A 219 14.50 6.68 -38.75
N GLN A 220 13.93 7.88 -38.95
CA GLN A 220 14.22 8.71 -40.11
C GLN A 220 15.24 9.80 -39.75
N ARG A 221 16.33 9.87 -40.49
CA ARG A 221 17.31 10.96 -40.36
C ARG A 221 17.12 12.02 -41.45
N LEU A 222 16.85 13.23 -41.02
CA LEU A 222 16.66 14.39 -41.90
C LEU A 222 17.73 15.48 -41.58
N ALA A 223 18.09 16.27 -42.57
CA ALA A 223 18.98 17.41 -42.35
C ALA A 223 18.19 18.60 -41.81
N CYS A 224 18.67 19.23 -40.74
CA CYS A 224 18.09 20.46 -40.22
C CYS A 224 18.21 21.61 -41.23
N PRO A 225 17.10 22.23 -41.63
CA PRO A 225 17.18 23.34 -42.62
C PRO A 225 17.88 24.59 -42.09
N SER A 226 18.12 24.72 -40.78
CA SER A 226 18.82 25.86 -40.15
C SER A 226 20.35 25.66 -40.08
N CYS A 227 20.83 24.44 -39.73
CA CYS A 227 22.26 24.19 -39.50
C CYS A 227 22.81 22.99 -40.25
N ASN A 228 22.02 22.31 -41.04
CA ASN A 228 22.35 21.08 -41.77
C ASN A 228 22.78 19.88 -40.87
N GLY A 229 22.65 19.99 -39.56
CA GLY A 229 22.90 18.88 -38.64
C GLY A 229 21.83 17.77 -38.76
N PRO A 230 22.16 16.50 -38.53
CA PRO A 230 21.19 15.40 -38.62
C PRO A 230 20.16 15.47 -37.49
N VAL A 231 18.89 15.44 -37.84
CA VAL A 231 17.75 15.31 -36.92
C VAL A 231 17.22 13.90 -37.12
N GLU A 232 17.22 13.11 -36.09
CA GLU A 232 16.70 11.75 -36.06
C GLU A 232 15.27 11.77 -35.53
N LEU A 233 14.29 11.35 -36.34
CA LEU A 233 12.90 11.13 -35.93
C LEU A 233 12.71 9.66 -35.58
N ARG A 234 12.23 9.39 -34.37
CA ARG A 234 11.99 8.04 -33.80
C ARG A 234 10.53 7.61 -33.91
N ALA A 235 9.63 8.59 -34.05
CA ALA A 235 8.22 8.38 -34.36
C ALA A 235 7.87 9.11 -35.69
N PRO A 236 8.48 8.73 -36.85
CA PRO A 236 8.21 9.39 -38.12
C PRO A 236 6.75 9.18 -38.52
N GLY A 237 6.08 10.24 -38.96
CA GLY A 237 4.66 10.23 -39.30
C GLY A 237 3.72 10.52 -38.14
N GLU A 238 4.15 10.27 -36.90
CA GLU A 238 3.38 10.58 -35.70
C GLU A 238 3.87 11.89 -35.01
N SER A 239 5.15 12.23 -35.16
CA SER A 239 5.72 13.46 -34.62
C SER A 239 5.35 14.69 -35.45
N LEU A 240 4.87 15.77 -34.81
CA LEU A 240 4.53 17.04 -35.43
C LEU A 240 5.61 18.11 -35.24
N ARG A 241 6.37 18.00 -34.18
CA ARG A 241 7.45 18.93 -33.82
C ARG A 241 8.70 18.15 -33.48
N ALA A 242 9.82 18.71 -33.83
CA ALA A 242 11.14 18.24 -33.42
C ALA A 242 12.07 19.39 -33.09
N VAL A 243 12.97 19.21 -32.14
CA VAL A 243 14.01 20.20 -31.83
C VAL A 243 15.35 19.69 -32.34
N CYS A 244 16.03 20.51 -33.13
CA CYS A 244 17.35 20.17 -33.62
C CYS A 244 18.37 20.10 -32.46
N PRO A 245 19.04 18.95 -32.22
CA PRO A 245 19.96 18.80 -31.10
C PRO A 245 21.25 19.66 -31.24
N TYR A 246 21.54 20.16 -32.42
CA TYR A 246 22.77 20.95 -32.71
C TYR A 246 22.56 22.44 -32.56
N CYS A 247 21.46 22.98 -33.11
CA CYS A 247 21.25 24.43 -33.15
C CYS A 247 20.02 24.91 -32.37
N ASN A 248 19.32 24.01 -31.70
CA ASN A 248 18.12 24.29 -30.88
C ASN A 248 16.99 25.00 -31.66
N THR A 249 16.86 24.67 -32.95
CA THR A 249 15.77 25.15 -33.79
C THR A 249 14.58 24.24 -33.65
N LEU A 250 13.40 24.81 -33.33
CA LEU A 250 12.11 24.10 -33.34
C LEU A 250 11.67 23.94 -34.81
N LEU A 251 11.33 22.72 -35.17
CA LEU A 251 11.03 22.27 -36.53
C LEU A 251 9.60 21.69 -36.58
N ASP A 252 8.93 22.01 -37.69
CA ASP A 252 7.69 21.31 -38.09
C ASP A 252 8.07 20.05 -38.88
N THR A 253 7.47 18.93 -38.51
CA THR A 253 7.69 17.62 -39.14
C THR A 253 6.45 17.10 -39.87
N SER A 254 5.31 17.79 -39.75
CA SER A 254 4.00 17.35 -40.18
C SER A 254 3.83 17.10 -41.68
N SER A 255 4.68 17.70 -42.50
CA SER A 255 4.65 17.57 -43.96
C SER A 255 5.60 16.49 -44.52
N GLY A 256 6.29 15.75 -43.64
CA GLY A 256 7.33 14.79 -44.03
C GLY A 256 8.68 15.46 -44.43
N ALA A 257 8.74 16.78 -44.44
CA ALA A 257 9.95 17.58 -44.59
C ALA A 257 10.08 18.53 -43.38
N LEU A 258 11.30 18.87 -42.98
CA LEU A 258 11.52 19.78 -41.86
C LEU A 258 11.33 21.24 -42.29
N ALA A 259 10.45 21.96 -41.60
CA ALA A 259 10.28 23.40 -41.75
C ALA A 259 10.66 24.14 -40.46
N ILE A 260 11.31 25.31 -40.59
CA ILE A 260 11.73 26.11 -39.42
C ILE A 260 10.52 26.85 -38.85
N LEU A 261 10.27 26.65 -37.55
CA LEU A 261 9.27 27.41 -36.78
C LEU A 261 9.91 28.55 -35.98
N GLY A 262 11.06 28.28 -35.38
CA GLY A 262 11.75 29.27 -34.57
C GLY A 262 13.01 28.72 -33.95
N LYS A 263 13.72 29.53 -33.20
CA LYS A 263 14.90 29.12 -32.43
C LYS A 263 14.56 29.26 -30.95
N LEU A 264 14.72 28.19 -30.18
CA LEU A 264 14.45 28.19 -28.75
C LEU A 264 15.55 28.92 -27.99
N ALA A 265 15.17 29.63 -26.92
CA ALA A 265 16.08 30.50 -26.16
C ALA A 265 17.11 29.69 -25.37
N GLN A 266 16.72 28.56 -24.80
CA GLN A 266 17.59 27.73 -23.98
C GLN A 266 17.68 26.31 -24.55
N LYS A 267 18.80 25.63 -24.29
CA LYS A 267 18.98 24.24 -24.64
C LYS A 267 18.68 23.38 -23.41
N ALA A 268 17.60 22.64 -23.46
CA ALA A 268 17.24 21.70 -22.43
C ALA A 268 18.29 20.58 -22.28
N GLN A 269 18.50 20.14 -21.06
CA GLN A 269 19.43 19.04 -20.70
C GLN A 269 18.71 17.98 -19.89
N PRO A 270 17.97 17.05 -20.55
CA PRO A 270 17.25 16.00 -19.87
C PRO A 270 18.21 15.05 -19.15
N ARG A 271 17.86 14.63 -17.94
CA ARG A 271 18.61 13.63 -17.17
C ARG A 271 18.59 12.27 -17.86
N ILE A 272 17.44 11.88 -18.42
CA ILE A 272 17.33 10.67 -19.26
C ILE A 272 17.58 11.07 -20.71
N PRO A 273 18.65 10.59 -21.35
CA PRO A 273 18.97 10.97 -22.73
C PRO A 273 17.90 10.48 -23.72
N LEU A 274 17.61 11.27 -24.74
CA LEU A 274 16.73 10.85 -25.82
C LEU A 274 17.25 9.58 -26.52
N GLY A 275 16.33 8.71 -26.89
CA GLY A 275 16.61 7.39 -27.49
C GLY A 275 17.04 6.34 -26.47
N THR A 276 16.92 6.62 -25.15
CA THR A 276 17.05 5.59 -24.12
C THR A 276 15.77 4.79 -24.09
N ALA A 277 15.89 3.46 -24.08
CA ALA A 277 14.76 2.56 -24.05
C ALA A 277 14.56 1.98 -22.65
N GLY A 278 13.34 2.02 -22.17
CA GLY A 278 12.93 1.44 -20.87
C GLY A 278 11.85 0.38 -21.03
N THR A 279 11.81 -0.59 -20.12
CA THR A 279 10.78 -1.63 -20.06
C THR A 279 9.75 -1.27 -19.00
N PHE A 280 8.51 -1.06 -19.43
CA PHE A 280 7.35 -0.71 -18.61
C PHE A 280 6.28 -1.81 -18.68
N SER A 281 5.14 -1.61 -18.01
CA SER A 281 4.04 -2.60 -17.98
C SER A 281 3.50 -2.95 -19.38
N GLU A 282 3.52 -2.02 -20.32
CA GLU A 282 3.01 -2.19 -21.69
C GLU A 282 4.09 -2.62 -22.69
N GLY A 283 5.32 -2.85 -22.23
CA GLY A 283 6.44 -3.28 -23.06
C GLY A 283 7.60 -2.29 -23.07
N LYS A 284 8.40 -2.38 -24.13
CA LYS A 284 9.59 -1.54 -24.30
C LYS A 284 9.23 -0.23 -24.98
N LEU A 285 9.45 0.88 -24.29
CA LEU A 285 9.21 2.24 -24.79
C LEU A 285 10.53 3.01 -24.88
N THR A 286 10.63 3.91 -25.84
CA THR A 286 11.81 4.75 -26.09
C THR A 286 11.51 6.20 -25.73
N VAL A 287 12.41 6.85 -25.00
CA VAL A 287 12.34 8.28 -24.72
C VAL A 287 12.61 9.06 -26.01
N ILE A 288 11.61 9.78 -26.52
CA ILE A 288 11.71 10.54 -27.78
C ILE A 288 11.67 12.05 -27.57
N GLY A 289 11.05 12.53 -26.48
CA GLY A 289 10.89 13.94 -26.16
C GLY A 289 11.10 14.23 -24.68
N TYR A 290 11.35 15.49 -24.38
CA TYR A 290 11.48 16.03 -23.04
C TYR A 290 10.86 17.43 -23.00
N VAL A 291 10.04 17.66 -21.99
CA VAL A 291 9.45 18.97 -21.68
C VAL A 291 9.76 19.29 -20.23
N GLN A 292 10.24 20.50 -19.97
CA GLN A 292 10.18 21.08 -18.64
C GLN A 292 8.95 21.96 -18.57
N ARG A 293 8.12 21.72 -17.58
CA ARG A 293 6.93 22.52 -17.30
C ARG A 293 7.03 23.13 -15.91
N SER A 294 6.25 24.15 -15.67
CA SER A 294 6.05 24.71 -14.33
C SER A 294 4.57 24.81 -14.00
N ALA A 295 4.22 24.46 -12.78
CA ALA A 295 2.88 24.65 -12.21
C ALA A 295 2.87 25.94 -11.37
N LEU A 296 1.88 26.80 -11.56
CA LEU A 296 1.65 28.00 -10.73
C LEU A 296 0.80 27.61 -9.53
N VAL A 297 1.43 27.57 -8.36
CA VAL A 297 0.77 27.27 -7.08
C VAL A 297 1.05 28.39 -6.09
N GLU A 298 0.01 28.97 -5.50
CA GLU A 298 0.11 30.06 -4.50
C GLU A 298 0.93 31.29 -4.95
N GLY A 299 1.05 31.49 -6.26
CA GLY A 299 1.79 32.63 -6.86
C GLY A 299 3.22 32.31 -7.27
N ASP A 300 3.74 31.13 -6.97
CA ASP A 300 5.07 30.67 -7.35
C ASP A 300 5.03 29.60 -8.44
N TRP A 301 6.03 29.62 -9.34
CA TRP A 301 6.19 28.63 -10.40
C TRP A 301 7.10 27.49 -9.94
N TRP A 302 6.56 26.26 -9.91
CA TRP A 302 7.28 25.04 -9.52
C TRP A 302 7.56 24.18 -10.75
N ALA A 303 8.85 24.01 -11.07
CA ALA A 303 9.26 23.26 -12.24
C ALA A 303 9.21 21.75 -12.02
N PHE A 304 8.85 21.01 -13.07
CA PHE A 304 8.90 19.55 -13.13
C PHE A 304 9.26 19.09 -14.55
N ASP A 305 9.75 17.87 -14.65
CA ASP A 305 10.28 17.31 -15.88
C ASP A 305 9.36 16.21 -16.42
N GLU A 306 9.07 16.23 -17.71
CA GLU A 306 8.26 15.25 -18.42
C GLU A 306 9.06 14.63 -19.57
N TYR A 307 9.10 13.30 -19.62
CA TYR A 307 9.76 12.53 -20.68
C TYR A 307 8.69 11.85 -21.53
N LEU A 308 8.63 12.17 -22.80
CA LEU A 308 7.75 11.54 -23.75
C LEU A 308 8.33 10.19 -24.19
N LEU A 309 7.60 9.14 -23.97
CA LEU A 309 7.91 7.76 -24.32
C LEU A 309 7.06 7.34 -25.52
N HIS A 310 7.63 6.55 -26.42
CA HIS A 310 6.89 6.03 -27.57
C HIS A 310 7.28 4.56 -27.87
N ALA A 311 6.30 3.79 -28.29
CA ALA A 311 6.50 2.50 -28.98
C ALA A 311 5.40 2.30 -30.03
N PRO A 312 5.75 1.75 -31.21
CA PRO A 312 4.75 1.38 -32.22
C PRO A 312 3.70 0.42 -31.63
N GLY A 313 2.43 0.68 -31.93
CA GLY A 313 1.30 -0.11 -31.45
C GLY A 313 0.90 0.15 -29.97
N VAL A 314 1.75 0.79 -29.16
CA VAL A 314 1.42 1.26 -27.81
C VAL A 314 1.03 2.75 -27.86
N GLY A 315 1.67 3.52 -28.75
CA GLY A 315 1.53 4.97 -28.83
C GLY A 315 2.40 5.72 -27.82
N PHE A 316 1.90 6.84 -27.33
CA PHE A 316 2.64 7.75 -26.45
C PHE A 316 2.30 7.53 -24.98
N ARG A 317 3.32 7.64 -24.14
CA ARG A 317 3.26 7.60 -22.67
C ARG A 317 4.18 8.68 -22.11
N TRP A 318 4.03 8.98 -20.84
CA TRP A 318 4.87 9.95 -20.17
C TRP A 318 5.52 9.36 -18.92
N LEU A 319 6.72 9.81 -18.64
CA LEU A 319 7.37 9.61 -17.35
C LEU A 319 7.62 10.99 -16.77
N VAL A 320 6.98 11.30 -15.66
CA VAL A 320 7.02 12.61 -15.01
C VAL A 320 7.90 12.55 -13.77
N GLU A 321 8.78 13.54 -13.61
CA GLU A 321 9.63 13.70 -12.43
C GLU A 321 9.39 15.06 -11.79
N SER A 322 9.14 15.05 -10.47
CA SER A 322 9.04 16.25 -9.65
C SER A 322 9.70 15.99 -8.31
N ASP A 323 10.67 16.80 -7.91
CA ASP A 323 11.40 16.70 -6.63
C ASP A 323 11.96 15.28 -6.33
N GLY A 324 12.41 14.56 -7.36
CA GLY A 324 12.91 13.19 -7.25
C GLY A 324 11.83 12.12 -7.18
N HIS A 325 10.56 12.47 -7.20
CA HIS A 325 9.43 11.55 -7.30
C HIS A 325 9.08 11.30 -8.78
N TRP A 326 8.71 10.06 -9.08
CA TRP A 326 8.45 9.62 -10.45
C TRP A 326 7.04 9.07 -10.60
N SER A 327 6.44 9.31 -11.75
CA SER A 327 5.14 8.76 -12.12
C SER A 327 5.12 8.34 -13.59
N TYR A 328 4.63 7.13 -13.85
CA TYR A 328 4.31 6.67 -15.20
C TYR A 328 2.91 7.10 -15.57
N VAL A 329 2.76 7.78 -16.71
CA VAL A 329 1.52 8.46 -17.09
C VAL A 329 0.98 7.89 -18.39
N GLN A 330 -0.29 7.50 -18.34
CA GLN A 330 -1.05 6.97 -19.46
C GLN A 330 -2.21 7.90 -19.77
N PRO A 331 -2.48 8.20 -21.03
CA PRO A 331 -3.66 8.97 -21.39
C PRO A 331 -4.93 8.16 -21.09
N ILE A 332 -5.97 8.80 -20.59
CA ILE A 332 -7.31 8.23 -20.42
C ILE A 332 -8.16 8.61 -21.64
N ALA A 333 -9.11 7.73 -22.02
CA ALA A 333 -10.05 8.05 -23.08
C ALA A 333 -10.89 9.27 -22.67
N THR A 334 -11.10 10.17 -23.63
CA THR A 334 -11.89 11.40 -23.44
C THR A 334 -13.24 11.08 -22.79
N GLY A 335 -13.56 11.77 -21.69
CA GLY A 335 -14.82 11.63 -20.95
C GLY A 335 -14.96 10.34 -20.13
N ALA A 336 -13.95 9.45 -20.07
CA ALA A 336 -13.99 8.25 -19.22
C ALA A 336 -13.89 8.57 -17.71
N VAL A 337 -13.58 9.80 -17.36
CA VAL A 337 -13.50 10.30 -15.99
C VAL A 337 -14.80 11.00 -15.59
N GLU A 338 -15.55 10.39 -14.68
CA GLU A 338 -16.80 10.94 -14.16
C GLU A 338 -16.55 11.99 -13.09
N THR A 339 -17.04 13.22 -13.27
CA THR A 339 -16.96 14.27 -12.24
C THR A 339 -17.98 14.05 -11.15
N THR A 340 -17.55 14.13 -9.88
CA THR A 340 -18.37 13.98 -8.68
C THR A 340 -18.31 15.24 -7.81
N VAL A 341 -19.13 15.32 -6.76
CA VAL A 341 -19.14 16.48 -5.83
C VAL A 341 -17.80 16.67 -5.09
N LYS A 342 -17.00 15.60 -4.90
CA LYS A 342 -15.76 15.63 -4.11
C LYS A 342 -14.48 15.41 -4.91
N GLY A 343 -14.59 15.27 -6.22
CA GLY A 343 -13.48 14.96 -7.08
C GLY A 343 -13.94 14.24 -8.34
N VAL A 344 -13.26 13.18 -8.73
CA VAL A 344 -13.60 12.39 -9.92
C VAL A 344 -13.64 10.90 -9.61
N ARG A 345 -14.27 10.13 -10.50
CA ARG A 345 -14.28 8.67 -10.48
C ARG A 345 -13.78 8.13 -11.82
N TYR A 346 -12.91 7.13 -11.76
CA TYR A 346 -12.41 6.41 -12.92
C TYR A 346 -12.20 4.94 -12.56
N ASP A 347 -12.63 4.03 -13.41
CA ASP A 347 -12.55 2.58 -13.21
C ASP A 347 -13.00 2.12 -11.81
N GLY A 348 -14.12 2.66 -11.34
CA GLY A 348 -14.68 2.37 -10.02
C GLY A 348 -13.96 2.99 -8.82
N VAL A 349 -12.79 3.62 -9.03
CA VAL A 349 -12.02 4.29 -7.99
C VAL A 349 -12.39 5.77 -7.89
N SER A 350 -12.56 6.27 -6.67
CA SER A 350 -12.80 7.70 -6.42
C SER A 350 -11.50 8.41 -6.10
N PHE A 351 -11.24 9.51 -6.79
CA PHE A 351 -10.07 10.37 -6.65
C PHE A 351 -10.50 11.69 -6.03
N ALA A 352 -9.82 12.11 -4.97
CA ALA A 352 -10.09 13.37 -4.29
C ALA A 352 -9.39 14.53 -5.00
N HIS A 353 -10.07 15.67 -5.18
CA HIS A 353 -9.46 16.87 -5.75
C HIS A 353 -8.33 17.35 -4.85
N TYR A 354 -7.15 17.53 -5.42
CA TYR A 354 -5.93 17.82 -4.67
C TYR A 354 -5.33 19.17 -5.02
N GLN A 355 -5.24 19.51 -6.31
CA GLN A 355 -4.57 20.72 -6.76
C GLN A 355 -5.24 21.28 -8.00
N GLN A 356 -5.31 22.61 -8.10
CA GLN A 356 -5.63 23.34 -9.30
C GLN A 356 -4.48 24.30 -9.59
N SER A 357 -4.00 24.32 -10.84
CA SER A 357 -2.84 25.13 -11.23
C SER A 357 -2.89 25.52 -12.70
N GLN A 358 -2.15 26.57 -13.05
CA GLN A 358 -1.78 26.82 -14.44
C GLN A 358 -0.47 26.10 -14.73
N LEU A 359 -0.41 25.38 -15.85
CA LEU A 359 0.75 24.64 -16.30
C LEU A 359 1.36 25.36 -17.49
N ARG A 360 2.64 25.71 -17.41
CA ARG A 360 3.36 26.42 -18.46
C ARG A 360 4.49 25.54 -19.02
N VAL A 361 4.65 25.55 -20.33
CA VAL A 361 5.80 24.94 -21.02
C VAL A 361 6.99 25.90 -20.96
N ASP A 362 8.07 25.49 -20.28
CA ASP A 362 9.28 26.30 -20.11
C ASP A 362 10.38 25.94 -21.13
N GLN A 363 10.61 24.63 -21.36
CA GLN A 363 11.64 24.16 -22.29
C GLN A 363 11.17 22.88 -22.99
N VAL A 364 11.61 22.72 -24.25
CA VAL A 364 11.29 21.51 -25.03
C VAL A 364 12.54 20.95 -25.72
N PHE A 365 12.64 19.62 -25.84
CA PHE A 365 13.73 18.97 -26.55
C PHE A 365 13.28 17.58 -27.08
N GLY A 366 13.66 17.26 -28.32
CA GLY A 366 13.28 16.00 -28.98
C GLY A 366 12.05 16.12 -29.86
N GLU A 367 11.21 15.11 -29.86
CA GLU A 367 10.06 14.94 -30.74
C GLU A 367 8.75 15.01 -29.98
N PHE A 368 7.70 15.56 -30.61
CA PHE A 368 6.37 15.71 -29.99
C PHE A 368 5.27 15.45 -31.01
N TYR A 369 4.21 14.80 -30.56
CA TYR A 369 3.01 14.46 -31.35
C TYR A 369 1.95 15.58 -31.40
N TRP A 370 2.21 16.70 -30.72
CA TRP A 370 1.36 17.90 -30.75
C TRP A 370 2.18 19.15 -31.08
N GLN A 371 1.49 20.28 -31.30
CA GLN A 371 2.13 21.55 -31.66
C GLN A 371 2.69 22.27 -30.43
N VAL A 372 3.57 21.63 -29.67
CA VAL A 372 4.19 22.21 -28.48
C VAL A 372 4.82 23.58 -28.75
N ARG A 373 4.66 24.51 -27.81
CA ARG A 373 5.26 25.85 -27.84
C ARG A 373 5.77 26.24 -26.46
N GLU A 374 6.98 26.83 -26.39
CA GLU A 374 7.47 27.49 -25.18
C GLU A 374 6.51 28.64 -24.78
N GLY A 375 6.18 28.74 -23.49
CA GLY A 375 5.25 29.72 -22.95
C GLY A 375 3.78 29.37 -23.07
N GLU A 376 3.42 28.22 -23.65
CA GLU A 376 2.06 27.71 -23.68
C GLU A 376 1.56 27.45 -22.25
N ILE A 377 0.31 27.90 -21.95
CA ILE A 377 -0.31 27.75 -20.63
C ILE A 377 -1.64 27.04 -20.79
N VAL A 378 -1.88 26.02 -19.94
CA VAL A 378 -3.16 25.30 -19.82
C VAL A 378 -3.58 25.26 -18.35
N GLU A 379 -4.90 25.13 -18.11
CA GLU A 379 -5.42 24.89 -16.75
C GLU A 379 -5.30 23.40 -16.42
N GLY A 380 -4.80 23.10 -15.21
CA GLY A 380 -4.60 21.76 -14.70
C GLY A 380 -5.33 21.53 -13.39
N ASP A 381 -6.01 20.39 -13.28
CA ASP A 381 -6.62 19.89 -12.06
C ASP A 381 -6.09 18.49 -11.75
N ASP A 382 -5.55 18.30 -10.55
CA ASP A 382 -5.07 17.01 -10.08
C ASP A 382 -6.00 16.39 -9.05
N TYR A 383 -6.26 15.11 -9.22
CA TYR A 383 -7.11 14.30 -8.33
C TYR A 383 -6.35 13.06 -7.88
N ILE A 384 -6.32 12.79 -6.59
CA ILE A 384 -5.47 11.72 -6.03
C ILE A 384 -6.26 10.56 -5.42
N ALA A 385 -5.76 9.36 -5.66
CA ALA A 385 -6.08 8.11 -4.98
C ALA A 385 -4.80 7.24 -4.94
N PRO A 386 -3.82 7.55 -4.07
CA PRO A 386 -2.52 6.89 -4.09
C PRO A 386 -2.60 5.35 -4.17
N PRO A 387 -1.79 4.69 -5.03
CA PRO A 387 -0.64 5.20 -5.77
C PRO A 387 -0.96 5.91 -7.09
N ALA A 388 -2.22 6.16 -7.40
CA ALA A 388 -2.66 6.78 -8.64
C ALA A 388 -3.07 8.25 -8.45
N MET A 389 -2.97 9.00 -9.55
CA MET A 389 -3.44 10.37 -9.68
C MET A 389 -4.04 10.54 -11.07
N ILE A 390 -5.12 11.28 -11.17
CA ILE A 390 -5.67 11.75 -12.45
C ILE A 390 -5.31 13.22 -12.58
N SER A 391 -4.67 13.56 -13.68
CA SER A 391 -4.42 14.94 -14.08
C SER A 391 -5.33 15.28 -15.25
N ARG A 392 -6.11 16.35 -15.09
CA ARG A 392 -6.99 16.91 -16.11
C ARG A 392 -6.42 18.19 -16.62
N GLU A 393 -6.11 18.27 -17.89
CA GLU A 393 -5.71 19.50 -18.57
C GLU A 393 -6.88 20.00 -19.42
N THR A 394 -7.23 21.27 -19.24
CA THR A 394 -8.34 21.90 -19.95
C THR A 394 -7.84 23.03 -20.80
N SER A 395 -8.16 22.97 -22.10
CA SER A 395 -7.97 24.04 -23.08
C SER A 395 -9.31 24.56 -23.60
N ALA A 396 -9.29 25.51 -24.53
CA ALA A 396 -10.51 26.02 -25.14
C ALA A 396 -11.24 24.98 -26.01
N SER A 397 -10.51 23.99 -26.54
CA SER A 397 -11.01 23.02 -27.52
C SER A 397 -11.09 21.57 -26.98
N GLU A 398 -10.40 21.25 -25.89
CA GLU A 398 -10.34 19.88 -25.39
C GLU A 398 -10.14 19.79 -23.88
N VAL A 399 -10.55 18.65 -23.31
CA VAL A 399 -10.22 18.20 -21.97
C VAL A 399 -9.43 16.90 -22.09
N ASN A 400 -8.20 16.90 -21.63
CA ASN A 400 -7.32 15.74 -21.61
C ASN A 400 -7.18 15.20 -20.19
N ASP A 401 -7.60 13.96 -19.98
CA ASP A 401 -7.42 13.23 -18.73
C ASP A 401 -6.24 12.24 -18.87
N SER A 402 -5.39 12.18 -17.87
CA SER A 402 -4.31 11.20 -17.79
C SER A 402 -4.25 10.52 -16.43
N LEU A 403 -3.84 9.25 -16.42
CA LEU A 403 -3.63 8.45 -15.23
C LEU A 403 -2.14 8.36 -14.93
N SER A 404 -1.73 8.94 -13.83
CA SER A 404 -0.37 8.87 -13.30
C SER A 404 -0.29 7.78 -12.23
N THR A 405 0.63 6.84 -12.37
CA THR A 405 0.93 5.82 -11.37
C THR A 405 2.32 6.07 -10.78
N TYR A 406 2.40 6.19 -9.47
CA TYR A 406 3.66 6.42 -8.76
C TYR A 406 4.67 5.30 -9.03
N MET A 407 5.91 5.68 -9.30
CA MET A 407 7.04 4.77 -9.42
C MET A 407 8.12 5.13 -8.40
N THR A 408 8.64 4.14 -7.73
CA THR A 408 9.82 4.31 -6.89
C THR A 408 11.08 4.51 -7.75
N VAL A 409 12.10 5.16 -7.19
CA VAL A 409 13.42 5.32 -7.86
C VAL A 409 13.96 3.98 -8.34
N ALA A 410 13.86 2.94 -7.53
CA ALA A 410 14.31 1.59 -7.89
C ALA A 410 13.53 0.96 -9.06
N GLU A 411 12.25 1.29 -9.22
CA GLU A 411 11.45 0.86 -10.38
C GLU A 411 11.86 1.58 -11.64
N VAL A 412 12.13 2.89 -11.57
CA VAL A 412 12.62 3.66 -12.71
C VAL A 412 14.02 3.20 -13.13
N GLU A 413 14.94 2.98 -12.18
CA GLU A 413 16.26 2.43 -12.47
C GLU A 413 16.17 1.05 -13.13
N ARG A 414 15.29 0.19 -12.64
CA ARG A 414 15.05 -1.14 -13.22
C ARG A 414 14.46 -1.06 -14.63
N ALA A 415 13.54 -0.12 -14.88
CA ALA A 415 12.94 0.05 -16.18
C ALA A 415 13.99 0.34 -17.26
N PHE A 416 15.02 1.12 -16.95
CA PHE A 416 16.08 1.50 -17.88
C PHE A 416 17.37 0.67 -17.77
N ALA A 417 17.43 -0.35 -16.90
CA ALA A 417 18.66 -1.09 -16.58
C ALA A 417 19.33 -1.74 -17.80
N ASP A 418 18.54 -2.14 -18.80
CA ASP A 418 19.04 -2.86 -19.99
C ASP A 418 19.62 -1.93 -21.07
N ASP A 419 19.46 -0.60 -20.97
CA ASP A 419 19.99 0.34 -21.97
C ASP A 419 21.34 0.92 -21.52
N PRO A 420 22.40 0.75 -22.33
CA PRO A 420 23.72 1.31 -22.00
C PRO A 420 23.75 2.84 -21.82
N LYS A 421 22.82 3.57 -22.43
CA LYS A 421 22.69 5.02 -22.27
C LYS A 421 22.26 5.39 -20.85
N ALA A 422 21.56 4.49 -20.18
CA ALA A 422 21.10 4.63 -18.81
C ALA A 422 22.16 4.32 -17.74
N ALA A 423 23.32 3.75 -18.11
CA ALA A 423 24.36 3.35 -17.17
C ALA A 423 24.93 4.51 -16.31
N LYS A 424 24.60 5.76 -16.62
CA LYS A 424 25.01 6.98 -15.91
C LYS A 424 23.82 7.78 -15.39
N LEU A 425 22.62 7.21 -15.39
CA LEU A 425 21.45 7.88 -14.84
C LEU A 425 21.67 8.17 -13.34
N GLN A 426 21.65 9.44 -12.99
CA GLN A 426 21.63 9.88 -11.61
C GLN A 426 20.18 10.26 -11.29
N ILE A 427 19.42 9.31 -10.81
CA ILE A 427 18.07 9.56 -10.32
C ILE A 427 18.20 10.15 -8.93
N GLY A 428 17.67 11.36 -8.71
CA GLY A 428 17.72 12.06 -7.44
C GLY A 428 16.96 11.31 -6.33
N THR A 429 17.30 11.60 -5.09
CA THR A 429 16.50 11.10 -3.94
C THR A 429 15.22 11.93 -3.83
N PRO A 430 14.06 11.28 -3.62
CA PRO A 430 12.79 11.98 -3.41
C PRO A 430 12.82 12.96 -2.24
N VAL A 431 12.27 14.15 -2.44
CA VAL A 431 12.16 15.18 -1.40
C VAL A 431 10.68 15.43 -1.08
N GLY A 432 10.32 15.36 0.19
CA GLY A 432 8.93 15.58 0.59
C GLY A 432 8.03 14.36 0.39
N ILE A 433 6.77 14.60 0.09
CA ILE A 433 5.75 13.58 -0.19
C ILE A 433 5.00 13.99 -1.45
N ALA A 434 5.07 13.16 -2.48
CA ALA A 434 4.34 13.39 -3.71
C ALA A 434 2.82 13.17 -3.55
N PRO A 435 1.98 13.84 -4.36
CA PRO A 435 0.52 13.69 -4.32
C PRO A 435 0.04 12.25 -4.39
N ASN A 436 0.59 11.46 -5.29
CA ASN A 436 0.24 10.05 -5.50
C ASN A 436 1.20 9.04 -4.87
N GLN A 437 2.16 9.47 -4.04
CA GLN A 437 3.05 8.54 -3.36
C GLN A 437 2.26 7.61 -2.43
N PRO A 438 2.42 6.28 -2.52
CA PRO A 438 1.73 5.35 -1.63
C PRO A 438 2.20 5.52 -0.18
N ASP A 439 1.25 5.45 0.75
CA ASP A 439 1.59 5.36 2.18
C ASP A 439 1.95 3.91 2.52
N ALA A 440 3.25 3.63 2.66
CA ALA A 440 3.76 2.31 3.03
C ALA A 440 3.23 1.83 4.40
N TRP A 441 2.91 2.75 5.31
CA TRP A 441 2.42 2.43 6.65
C TRP A 441 0.94 2.04 6.65
N ARG A 442 0.19 2.44 5.64
CA ARG A 442 -1.24 2.10 5.51
C ARG A 442 -1.45 0.60 5.34
N ALA A 443 -0.65 -0.07 4.53
CA ALA A 443 -0.70 -1.53 4.39
C ALA A 443 -0.29 -2.23 5.69
N ALA A 444 0.78 -1.75 6.35
CA ALA A 444 1.21 -2.27 7.64
C ALA A 444 0.13 -2.09 8.71
N SER A 445 -0.54 -0.92 8.76
CA SER A 445 -1.64 -0.67 9.70
C SER A 445 -2.83 -1.61 9.50
N ALA A 446 -3.16 -1.93 8.24
CA ALA A 446 -4.24 -2.88 7.94
C ALA A 446 -3.92 -4.30 8.44
N VAL A 447 -2.69 -4.79 8.23
CA VAL A 447 -2.25 -6.10 8.72
C VAL A 447 -2.26 -6.17 10.24
N VAL A 448 -1.70 -5.16 10.92
CA VAL A 448 -1.68 -5.09 12.40
C VAL A 448 -3.09 -4.97 12.96
N SER A 449 -3.99 -4.21 12.31
CA SER A 449 -5.39 -4.10 12.70
C SER A 449 -6.13 -5.42 12.60
N LEU A 450 -5.92 -6.18 11.52
CA LEU A 450 -6.51 -7.51 11.35
C LEU A 450 -5.99 -8.49 12.41
N ALA A 451 -4.68 -8.47 12.72
CA ALA A 451 -4.11 -9.28 13.78
C ALA A 451 -4.68 -8.92 15.15
N PHE A 452 -4.85 -7.63 15.43
CA PHE A 452 -5.45 -7.14 16.66
C PHE A 452 -6.92 -7.56 16.81
N MET A 453 -7.71 -7.42 15.74
CA MET A 453 -9.09 -7.89 15.72
C MET A 453 -9.20 -9.40 15.89
N ALA A 454 -8.33 -10.18 15.25
CA ALA A 454 -8.28 -11.62 15.40
C ALA A 454 -7.96 -12.02 16.86
N LEU A 455 -7.04 -11.31 17.52
CA LEU A 455 -6.72 -11.52 18.93
C LEU A 455 -7.93 -11.25 19.84
N ILE A 456 -8.67 -10.16 19.58
CA ILE A 456 -9.91 -9.85 20.34
C ILE A 456 -10.93 -10.98 20.19
N VAL A 457 -11.20 -11.40 18.95
CA VAL A 457 -12.17 -12.47 18.67
C VAL A 457 -11.74 -13.77 19.34
N LEU A 458 -10.47 -14.14 19.21
CA LEU A 458 -9.91 -15.35 19.83
C LEU A 458 -10.01 -15.27 21.36
N GLY A 459 -9.69 -14.12 21.94
CA GLY A 459 -9.82 -13.89 23.38
C GLY A 459 -11.25 -14.02 23.88
N LEU A 460 -12.22 -13.48 23.15
CA LEU A 460 -13.65 -13.63 23.47
C LEU A 460 -14.11 -15.09 23.36
N VAL A 461 -13.67 -15.80 22.33
CA VAL A 461 -13.98 -17.23 22.18
C VAL A 461 -13.42 -18.03 23.34
N PHE A 462 -12.17 -17.76 23.74
CA PHE A 462 -11.58 -18.43 24.91
C PHE A 462 -12.29 -18.05 26.22
N ALA A 463 -12.67 -16.79 26.39
CA ALA A 463 -13.40 -16.35 27.56
C ALA A 463 -14.79 -17.00 27.66
N MET A 464 -15.51 -17.14 26.54
CA MET A 464 -16.81 -17.84 26.50
C MET A 464 -16.69 -19.37 26.62
N ALA A 465 -15.59 -19.93 26.18
CA ALA A 465 -15.32 -21.36 26.28
C ALA A 465 -14.76 -21.79 27.66
N ALA A 466 -14.16 -20.84 28.38
CA ALA A 466 -13.66 -21.09 29.73
C ALA A 466 -14.85 -21.29 30.68
N ARG A 467 -14.99 -22.52 31.13
CA ARG A 467 -15.94 -22.89 32.21
C ARG A 467 -15.10 -23.16 33.42
N ASP A 468 -15.18 -22.32 34.45
CA ASP A 468 -14.63 -22.60 35.76
C ASP A 468 -15.54 -23.63 36.44
N GLU A 469 -14.95 -24.66 36.99
CA GLU A 469 -15.63 -25.71 37.70
C GLU A 469 -15.13 -25.68 39.14
N GLN A 470 -16.05 -25.50 40.08
CA GLN A 470 -15.72 -25.57 41.49
C GLN A 470 -15.55 -27.04 41.89
N LYS A 471 -14.37 -27.44 42.31
CA LYS A 471 -14.02 -28.81 42.69
C LYS A 471 -14.07 -29.02 44.19
N PHE A 472 -13.88 -27.94 44.98
CA PHE A 472 -13.90 -27.99 46.44
C PHE A 472 -14.29 -26.63 47.01
N ASN A 473 -15.10 -26.64 48.07
CA ASN A 473 -15.43 -25.42 48.81
C ASN A 473 -15.73 -25.81 50.28
N LYS A 474 -14.91 -25.31 51.20
CA LYS A 474 -15.09 -25.63 52.61
C LYS A 474 -14.44 -24.58 53.51
N THR A 475 -15.12 -24.23 54.59
CA THR A 475 -14.50 -23.47 55.68
C THR A 475 -13.67 -24.41 56.55
N VAL A 476 -12.37 -24.08 56.67
CA VAL A 476 -11.40 -24.88 57.44
C VAL A 476 -10.90 -24.00 58.59
N SER A 477 -10.97 -24.53 59.80
CA SER A 477 -10.43 -23.86 60.98
C SER A 477 -9.03 -24.36 61.26
N LEU A 478 -8.03 -23.48 61.08
CA LEU A 478 -6.61 -23.82 61.24
C LEU A 478 -6.03 -23.10 62.45
N GLY A 479 -5.22 -23.81 63.26
CA GLY A 479 -4.55 -23.27 64.43
C GLY A 479 -3.25 -22.53 64.05
N GLY A 480 -2.95 -21.39 64.66
CA GLY A 480 -1.66 -20.69 64.58
C GLY A 480 -0.76 -21.15 65.75
N GLY A 481 0.48 -21.54 65.42
CA GLY A 481 1.51 -21.66 66.44
C GLY A 481 1.99 -20.25 66.86
N PRO A 482 2.43 -20.04 68.15
CA PRO A 482 2.95 -18.74 68.54
C PRO A 482 4.20 -18.37 67.70
N GLY A 483 4.09 -17.29 66.94
CA GLY A 483 5.26 -16.70 66.29
C GLY A 483 6.35 -16.33 67.30
N PRO A 484 7.61 -16.21 66.96
CA PRO A 484 8.65 -15.86 67.90
C PRO A 484 8.31 -14.58 68.64
N SER A 485 8.14 -14.67 69.97
CA SER A 485 7.85 -13.55 70.87
C SER A 485 8.94 -12.49 70.81
N THR A 486 8.66 -11.34 70.20
CA THR A 486 9.46 -10.17 70.33
C THR A 486 9.18 -9.50 71.67
N THR A 487 10.09 -9.64 72.62
CA THR A 487 10.12 -8.87 73.88
C THR A 487 10.31 -7.38 73.53
N SER A 488 9.37 -6.59 73.97
CA SER A 488 9.37 -5.11 73.91
C SER A 488 10.56 -4.50 74.61
N ALA A 489 11.27 -3.63 73.95
CA ALA A 489 12.15 -2.59 74.52
C ALA A 489 11.83 -1.22 73.84
N PRO A 490 12.04 -0.07 74.49
CA PRO A 490 11.20 1.10 74.35
C PRO A 490 11.60 2.06 73.23
N LEU A 491 10.62 2.88 72.83
CA LEU A 491 10.62 4.00 71.87
C LEU A 491 11.95 4.76 71.73
N GLY A 492 12.31 4.98 70.49
CA GLY A 492 13.20 6.06 70.08
C GLY A 492 13.68 5.92 68.63
N SER A 493 13.18 6.87 67.82
CA SER A 493 13.67 7.27 66.48
C SER A 493 13.23 6.48 65.22
N THR A 494 12.41 7.18 64.47
CA THR A 494 12.18 7.15 62.96
C THR A 494 12.22 5.82 62.25
N PRO A 495 11.17 5.49 61.47
CA PRO A 495 11.10 4.26 60.66
C PRO A 495 11.94 4.40 59.39
N SER A 496 13.06 3.70 59.36
CA SER A 496 13.71 3.34 58.12
C SER A 496 12.97 2.15 57.51
N THR A 497 12.58 2.30 56.27
CA THR A 497 11.99 1.29 55.39
C THR A 497 12.66 -0.09 55.57
N PRO A 498 11.87 -1.18 55.72
CA PRO A 498 12.46 -2.53 55.66
C PRO A 498 12.97 -2.79 54.24
N GLY A 499 14.28 -2.91 54.08
CA GLY A 499 14.89 -3.39 52.87
C GLY A 499 14.48 -4.83 52.65
N LEU A 500 13.85 -5.09 51.49
CA LEU A 500 13.77 -6.40 50.88
C LEU A 500 15.20 -7.00 50.92
N GLY A 501 15.38 -8.10 51.62
CA GLY A 501 16.63 -8.83 51.63
C GLY A 501 16.93 -9.36 50.24
N LEU A 502 17.63 -8.56 49.44
CA LEU A 502 18.20 -9.00 48.19
C LEU A 502 19.24 -10.12 48.53
N ALA A 503 19.18 -11.24 47.83
CA ALA A 503 20.20 -12.26 47.94
C ALA A 503 21.53 -11.61 47.62
N ASP A 504 22.52 -11.76 48.56
CA ASP A 504 23.86 -11.21 48.38
C ASP A 504 24.56 -11.97 47.23
N PRO A 505 24.82 -11.34 46.08
CA PRO A 505 25.49 -12.01 44.95
C PRO A 505 26.84 -12.58 45.30
N ASP A 506 27.58 -11.96 46.25
CA ASP A 506 28.88 -12.40 46.66
C ASP A 506 28.82 -13.68 47.53
N SER A 507 27.62 -14.10 47.96
CA SER A 507 27.39 -15.37 48.65
C SER A 507 27.03 -16.54 47.71
N ILE A 508 26.87 -16.28 46.39
CA ILE A 508 26.47 -17.26 45.38
C ILE A 508 27.68 -17.60 44.50
N PRO A 509 28.17 -18.88 44.51
CA PRO A 509 29.41 -19.25 43.80
C PRO A 509 29.36 -18.90 42.30
N GLU A 510 28.24 -19.12 41.62
CA GLU A 510 28.04 -18.83 40.19
C GLU A 510 28.13 -17.33 39.89
N CYS A 511 27.71 -16.48 40.81
CA CYS A 511 27.78 -15.03 40.66
C CYS A 511 29.19 -14.50 40.96
N VAL A 512 29.91 -15.11 41.89
CA VAL A 512 31.34 -14.80 42.14
C VAL A 512 32.19 -15.18 40.92
N GLU A 513 31.88 -16.29 40.29
CA GLU A 513 32.51 -16.73 39.05
C GLU A 513 32.19 -15.75 37.89
N PHE A 514 30.93 -15.39 37.69
CA PHE A 514 30.51 -14.42 36.67
C PHE A 514 31.22 -13.09 36.84
N LYS A 515 31.31 -12.59 38.08
CA LYS A 515 32.00 -11.34 38.38
C LYS A 515 33.47 -11.35 37.97
N LYS A 516 34.20 -12.45 38.23
CA LYS A 516 35.59 -12.63 37.82
C LYS A 516 35.75 -12.72 36.31
N VAL A 517 34.81 -13.40 35.60
CA VAL A 517 34.81 -13.48 34.12
C VAL A 517 34.53 -12.12 33.51
N TYR A 518 33.62 -11.36 34.09
CA TYR A 518 33.33 -9.98 33.65
C TYR A 518 34.53 -9.06 33.87
N GLU A 519 35.20 -9.10 35.07
CA GLU A 519 36.38 -8.30 35.35
C GLU A 519 37.53 -8.64 34.40
N ALA A 520 37.69 -9.90 34.02
CA ALA A 520 38.67 -10.32 33.02
C ALA A 520 38.33 -9.77 31.61
N SER A 521 37.04 -9.70 31.24
CA SER A 521 36.59 -9.12 29.98
C SER A 521 36.85 -7.62 29.89
N VAL A 522 36.68 -6.88 30.98
CA VAL A 522 36.99 -5.43 31.07
C VAL A 522 38.48 -5.17 30.84
N GLY A 523 39.34 -6.09 31.24
CA GLY A 523 40.81 -6.01 31.00
C GLY A 523 41.23 -6.37 29.56
N CYS A 524 40.33 -6.78 28.69
CA CYS A 524 40.65 -7.22 27.35
C CYS A 524 40.82 -6.05 26.36
N THR A 525 42.07 -5.78 25.97
CA THR A 525 42.43 -4.66 25.08
C THR A 525 42.02 -4.86 23.60
N GLN A 526 41.48 -6.01 23.25
CA GLN A 526 41.06 -6.33 21.89
C GLN A 526 39.58 -5.99 21.62
N LEU A 527 38.79 -5.63 22.65
CA LEU A 527 37.39 -5.23 22.53
C LEU A 527 37.25 -3.73 22.25
N ALA A 528 36.36 -3.38 21.35
CA ALA A 528 36.01 -1.98 21.12
C ALA A 528 35.17 -1.42 22.30
N GLU A 529 35.29 -0.11 22.56
CA GLU A 529 34.61 0.59 23.67
C GLU A 529 33.10 0.31 23.72
N ALA A 530 32.44 0.32 22.57
CA ALA A 530 30.99 0.01 22.44
C ALA A 530 30.65 -1.44 22.83
N GLN A 531 31.58 -2.37 22.74
CA GLN A 531 31.40 -3.77 23.18
C GLN A 531 31.55 -3.89 24.72
N HIS A 532 32.45 -3.14 25.32
CA HIS A 532 32.57 -3.05 26.79
C HIS A 532 31.27 -2.54 27.41
N ASP A 533 30.63 -1.51 26.82
CA ASP A 533 29.34 -0.98 27.29
C ASP A 533 28.23 -2.01 27.20
N SER A 534 28.20 -2.81 26.13
CA SER A 534 27.22 -3.89 25.96
C SER A 534 27.36 -4.98 27.01
N TYR A 535 28.60 -5.41 27.34
CA TYR A 535 28.84 -6.42 28.37
C TYR A 535 28.63 -5.88 29.78
N LYS A 536 28.89 -4.58 30.00
CA LYS A 536 28.51 -3.90 31.23
C LYS A 536 27.00 -3.91 31.45
N ALA A 537 26.20 -3.68 30.40
CA ALA A 537 24.74 -3.74 30.49
C ALA A 537 24.25 -5.17 30.85
N VAL A 538 24.89 -6.22 30.33
CA VAL A 538 24.60 -7.61 30.72
C VAL A 538 24.97 -7.86 32.18
N TYR A 539 26.12 -7.38 32.63
CA TYR A 539 26.55 -7.48 34.02
C TYR A 539 25.55 -6.81 34.97
N ASP A 540 25.21 -5.55 34.71
CA ASP A 540 24.26 -4.77 35.51
C ASP A 540 22.87 -5.41 35.54
N ALA A 541 22.41 -5.99 34.43
CA ALA A 541 21.09 -6.66 34.31
C ALA A 541 21.04 -8.01 35.07
N THR A 542 22.16 -8.73 35.17
CA THR A 542 22.20 -10.05 35.79
C THR A 542 21.95 -10.00 37.31
N PHE A 543 22.32 -8.91 37.98
CA PHE A 543 22.17 -8.75 39.43
C PHE A 543 20.84 -8.10 39.88
N ILE A 544 19.84 -8.01 39.02
CA ILE A 544 18.53 -7.42 39.35
C ILE A 544 17.58 -8.41 40.05
N ALA A 545 17.82 -9.73 39.94
CA ALA A 545 16.98 -10.75 40.54
C ALA A 545 17.18 -10.80 42.07
N SER A 546 16.06 -10.89 42.80
CA SER A 546 16.04 -10.98 44.25
C SER A 546 16.05 -12.44 44.80
N ASP A 547 15.74 -13.40 43.93
CA ASP A 547 15.69 -14.82 44.26
C ASP A 547 17.04 -15.48 44.02
N ARG A 548 17.52 -16.25 45.01
CA ARG A 548 18.88 -16.84 45.00
C ARG A 548 19.06 -17.87 43.86
N GLU A 549 18.07 -18.69 43.54
CA GLU A 549 18.16 -19.71 42.49
C GLU A 549 18.11 -19.07 41.12
N ILE A 550 17.24 -18.08 40.96
CA ILE A 550 17.12 -17.28 39.70
C ILE A 550 18.42 -16.52 39.47
N LEU A 551 19.00 -15.93 40.51
CA LEU A 551 20.26 -15.19 40.44
C LEU A 551 21.43 -16.12 40.09
N ALA A 552 21.54 -17.29 40.74
CA ALA A 552 22.56 -18.30 40.42
C ALA A 552 22.46 -18.79 38.97
N SER A 553 21.22 -19.09 38.49
CA SER A 553 20.97 -19.50 37.11
C SER A 553 21.31 -18.39 36.11
N GLY A 554 20.95 -17.13 36.45
CA GLY A 554 21.28 -15.95 35.64
C GLY A 554 22.78 -15.73 35.52
N CYS A 555 23.51 -15.78 36.64
CA CYS A 555 24.97 -15.65 36.70
C CYS A 555 25.67 -16.76 35.88
N LYS A 556 25.26 -18.01 36.02
CA LYS A 556 25.78 -19.12 35.23
C LYS A 556 25.56 -18.93 33.73
N THR A 557 24.33 -18.60 33.32
CA THR A 557 23.97 -18.34 31.90
C THR A 557 24.79 -17.20 31.31
N SER A 558 25.02 -16.13 32.09
CA SER A 558 25.80 -14.96 31.65
C SER A 558 27.31 -15.30 31.57
N THR A 559 27.83 -16.15 32.44
CA THR A 559 29.17 -16.70 32.35
C THR A 559 29.37 -17.50 31.05
N ASP A 560 28.50 -18.45 30.79
CA ASP A 560 28.54 -19.30 29.58
C ASP A 560 28.43 -18.45 28.30
N MET A 561 27.59 -17.44 28.31
CA MET A 561 27.43 -16.50 27.17
C MET A 561 28.72 -15.68 26.94
N MET A 562 29.34 -15.18 27.99
CA MET A 562 30.59 -14.43 27.86
C MET A 562 31.75 -15.32 27.35
N HIS A 563 31.86 -16.55 27.78
CA HIS A 563 32.82 -17.51 27.23
C HIS A 563 32.57 -17.78 25.77
N GLN A 564 31.29 -18.05 25.37
CA GLN A 564 30.92 -18.31 23.99
C GLN A 564 31.21 -17.11 23.06
N ALA A 565 31.03 -15.88 23.57
CA ALA A 565 31.19 -14.66 22.77
C ALA A 565 32.64 -14.17 22.70
N LEU A 566 33.45 -14.41 23.74
CA LEU A 566 34.73 -13.71 23.94
C LEU A 566 35.99 -14.63 24.00
N ASP A 567 35.85 -15.94 24.19
CA ASP A 567 37.01 -16.84 24.30
C ASP A 567 37.94 -16.82 23.08
N ALA A 568 37.40 -16.50 21.90
CA ALA A 568 38.17 -16.35 20.67
C ALA A 568 38.99 -15.05 20.61
N GLN A 569 38.61 -14.02 21.37
CA GLN A 569 39.18 -12.68 21.32
C GLN A 569 39.90 -12.30 22.63
N CYS A 570 39.43 -12.82 23.77
CA CYS A 570 39.90 -12.52 25.11
C CYS A 570 40.19 -13.84 25.85
N LYS A 571 41.31 -13.92 26.53
CA LYS A 571 41.63 -15.09 27.35
C LYS A 571 40.88 -14.98 28.69
N LEU A 572 39.64 -15.51 28.74
CA LEU A 572 38.85 -15.54 29.98
C LEU A 572 39.30 -16.72 30.87
N PRO A 573 39.20 -16.59 32.21
CA PRO A 573 39.51 -17.68 33.12
C PRO A 573 38.50 -18.82 33.00
N THR A 574 38.96 -20.06 32.83
CA THR A 574 38.11 -21.25 32.70
C THR A 574 37.46 -21.65 34.03
N HIS A 575 36.34 -22.39 33.98
CA HIS A 575 35.68 -22.94 35.17
C HIS A 575 36.63 -23.73 36.08
N GLU A 576 37.64 -24.43 35.53
CA GLU A 576 38.64 -25.18 36.27
C GLU A 576 39.63 -24.25 36.98
N GLU A 577 40.05 -23.16 36.37
CA GLU A 577 40.98 -22.16 36.96
C GLU A 577 40.30 -21.37 38.09
N LEU A 578 38.98 -21.11 37.97
CA LEU A 578 38.19 -20.40 38.98
C LEU A 578 37.89 -21.28 40.20
N ALA A 579 37.73 -22.59 40.02
CA ALA A 579 37.49 -23.56 41.08
C ALA A 579 38.80 -23.86 41.88
N ALA A 580 39.97 -23.78 41.25
CA ALA A 580 41.24 -24.01 41.89
C ALA A 580 41.66 -22.90 42.85
N GLY A 581 41.07 -21.68 42.73
CA GLY A 581 41.39 -20.51 43.58
C GLY A 581 40.66 -20.46 44.94
N SER A 582 39.75 -21.38 45.25
CA SER A 582 38.91 -21.37 46.44
C SER A 582 39.32 -22.37 47.55
N GLY A 583 40.55 -22.89 47.48
CA GLY A 583 41.06 -23.82 48.47
C GLY A 583 42.21 -23.28 49.29
N ALA A 584 41.96 -22.63 50.43
CA ALA A 584 42.81 -22.70 51.65
C ALA A 584 42.28 -21.75 52.74
N GLY A 585 41.59 -22.34 53.70
CA GLY A 585 41.15 -21.66 54.93
C GLY A 585 40.60 -22.69 55.91
N SER A 586 41.46 -23.65 56.37
CA SER A 586 41.14 -24.57 57.46
C SER A 586 41.10 -23.82 58.78
N GLY A 587 39.91 -23.66 59.34
CA GLY A 587 39.70 -23.24 60.72
C GLY A 587 38.84 -24.26 61.44
N SER A 588 39.49 -25.20 62.17
CA SER A 588 38.85 -26.10 63.06
C SER A 588 38.23 -25.39 64.27
N GLY A 589 36.95 -25.45 64.37
CA GLY A 589 36.13 -25.06 65.53
C GLY A 589 35.11 -26.14 65.85
N SER A 590 35.52 -27.02 66.79
CA SER A 590 34.59 -27.96 67.41
C SER A 590 33.58 -27.21 68.27
N GLY A 591 32.30 -27.22 67.83
CA GLY A 591 31.17 -26.82 68.64
C GLY A 591 30.09 -27.90 68.60
N SER A 592 29.92 -28.50 69.74
CA SER A 592 28.97 -29.59 70.05
C SER A 592 27.56 -29.31 69.57
N GLY A 593 26.95 -30.33 68.97
CA GLY A 593 25.60 -30.32 68.57
C GLY A 593 24.65 -29.96 69.70
N SER A 594 23.69 -29.17 69.36
CA SER A 594 22.38 -29.25 69.98
C SER A 594 21.40 -29.63 68.85
N ASP A 595 20.80 -30.79 69.03
CA ASP A 595 19.71 -31.31 68.24
C ASP A 595 18.68 -30.18 68.11
N ALA A 596 18.56 -29.65 66.90
CA ALA A 596 17.40 -28.81 66.54
C ALA A 596 16.19 -29.77 66.53
N GLU A 597 15.45 -29.72 67.61
CA GLU A 597 14.15 -30.32 67.75
C GLU A 597 13.31 -29.85 66.60
N VAL A 598 13.00 -30.78 65.69
CA VAL A 598 11.96 -30.57 64.67
C VAL A 598 10.68 -30.31 65.45
N THR A 599 10.33 -29.05 65.69
CA THR A 599 9.04 -28.69 66.25
C THR A 599 7.98 -29.07 65.18
N THR A 600 7.40 -30.24 65.37
CA THR A 600 6.18 -30.66 64.68
C THR A 600 5.11 -29.61 65.00
N ALA A 601 4.52 -29.00 63.96
CA ALA A 601 3.42 -28.08 64.08
C ALA A 601 2.31 -28.72 64.95
N PRO A 602 1.57 -27.92 65.78
CA PRO A 602 0.48 -28.48 66.55
C PRO A 602 -0.51 -29.21 65.65
N PRO A 603 -1.10 -30.32 66.09
CA PRO A 603 -1.97 -31.18 65.26
C PRO A 603 -3.18 -30.43 64.62
N ASP A 604 -3.54 -29.28 65.12
CA ASP A 604 -4.67 -28.47 64.61
C ASP A 604 -4.22 -27.41 63.54
N SER A 605 -2.96 -27.36 63.21
CA SER A 605 -2.42 -26.40 62.18
C SER A 605 -2.38 -26.95 60.77
N VAL A 606 -2.67 -28.26 60.60
CA VAL A 606 -2.64 -28.94 59.29
C VAL A 606 -4.00 -29.56 59.00
N PHE A 607 -4.53 -29.27 57.82
CA PHE A 607 -5.77 -29.81 57.30
C PHE A 607 -5.50 -30.67 56.05
N PHE A 608 -6.24 -31.76 55.90
CA PHE A 608 -6.27 -32.56 54.67
C PHE A 608 -7.71 -32.62 54.14
N SER A 609 -7.87 -32.33 52.84
CA SER A 609 -9.18 -32.43 52.19
C SER A 609 -9.57 -33.89 51.91
N ASP A 610 -10.87 -34.12 51.68
CA ASP A 610 -11.28 -35.30 50.94
C ASP A 610 -10.67 -35.31 49.55
N PRO A 611 -10.52 -36.50 48.88
CA PRO A 611 -9.97 -36.55 47.53
C PRO A 611 -10.77 -35.71 46.53
N ILE A 612 -10.08 -34.82 45.82
CA ILE A 612 -10.62 -33.92 44.82
C ILE A 612 -10.32 -34.51 43.44
N GLN A 613 -11.33 -34.73 42.60
CA GLN A 613 -11.11 -35.15 41.22
C GLN A 613 -10.71 -33.97 40.34
N ILE A 614 -9.51 -34.02 39.77
CA ILE A 614 -8.98 -33.02 38.84
C ILE A 614 -8.97 -33.60 37.43
N ASP A 615 -9.53 -32.86 36.46
CA ASP A 615 -9.46 -33.18 35.04
C ASP A 615 -8.14 -32.72 34.46
N GLY A 616 -7.51 -33.51 33.59
CA GLY A 616 -6.22 -33.16 33.00
C GLY A 616 -6.26 -31.92 32.12
N GLY A 617 -5.12 -31.20 32.07
CA GLY A 617 -4.90 -30.13 31.08
C GLY A 617 -5.51 -28.76 31.41
N ARG A 618 -6.11 -28.56 32.59
CA ARG A 618 -6.67 -27.30 33.04
C ARG A 618 -5.90 -26.72 34.22
N ASN A 619 -5.81 -25.39 34.32
CA ASN A 619 -5.25 -24.71 35.49
C ASN A 619 -6.16 -24.85 36.71
N ILE A 620 -5.57 -24.74 37.91
CA ILE A 620 -6.28 -24.82 39.19
C ILE A 620 -6.07 -23.54 39.95
N GLU A 621 -7.12 -22.89 40.42
CA GLU A 621 -7.07 -21.74 41.32
C GLU A 621 -7.49 -22.16 42.70
N LEU A 622 -6.63 -21.90 43.68
CA LEU A 622 -6.94 -21.94 45.09
C LEU A 622 -7.29 -20.55 45.55
N LYS A 623 -8.48 -20.32 46.04
CA LYS A 623 -8.91 -19.07 46.65
C LYS A 623 -9.06 -19.27 48.15
N PHE A 624 -8.43 -18.39 48.93
CA PHE A 624 -8.49 -18.35 50.37
C PHE A 624 -9.16 -17.05 50.80
N GLN A 625 -10.10 -17.14 51.74
CA GLN A 625 -10.73 -15.99 52.35
C GLN A 625 -10.74 -16.17 53.87
N ALA A 626 -10.26 -15.17 54.58
CA ALA A 626 -10.28 -15.14 56.04
C ALA A 626 -11.18 -13.97 56.56
N PRO A 627 -12.54 -14.16 56.54
CA PRO A 627 -13.46 -13.06 56.84
C PRO A 627 -13.26 -12.48 58.25
N GLY A 628 -12.80 -13.31 59.21
CA GLY A 628 -12.53 -12.92 60.60
C GLY A 628 -11.21 -12.20 60.83
N LEU A 629 -10.36 -12.08 59.79
CA LEU A 629 -9.04 -11.43 59.92
C LEU A 629 -9.20 -9.93 60.24
N ASN A 630 -8.66 -9.50 61.33
CA ASN A 630 -8.74 -8.10 61.77
C ASN A 630 -7.55 -7.74 62.66
N ASN A 631 -6.75 -6.79 62.25
CA ASN A 631 -5.49 -6.42 62.85
C ASN A 631 -4.54 -7.61 63.05
N ASP A 632 -4.49 -8.47 62.06
CA ASP A 632 -3.73 -9.70 62.10
C ASP A 632 -3.35 -10.14 60.65
N TRP A 633 -2.52 -11.18 60.57
CA TRP A 633 -2.07 -11.79 59.33
C TRP A 633 -2.25 -13.28 59.40
N VAL A 634 -2.39 -13.94 58.25
CA VAL A 634 -2.39 -15.40 58.09
C VAL A 634 -1.62 -15.80 56.82
N TYR A 635 -0.68 -16.69 57.04
CA TYR A 635 0.04 -17.38 55.96
C TYR A 635 -0.53 -18.79 55.86
N VAL A 636 -0.80 -19.26 54.63
CA VAL A 636 -1.30 -20.61 54.35
C VAL A 636 -0.39 -21.22 53.30
N ALA A 637 0.31 -22.28 53.69
CA ALA A 637 0.99 -23.20 52.75
C ALA A 637 -0.06 -24.23 52.26
N ALA A 638 -0.12 -24.42 50.95
CA ALA A 638 -1.09 -25.27 50.30
C ALA A 638 -0.39 -26.24 49.33
N ASP A 639 -0.43 -27.52 49.67
CA ASP A 639 0.12 -28.60 48.86
C ASP A 639 -1.00 -29.39 48.19
N LEU A 640 -0.99 -29.44 46.87
CA LEU A 640 -1.88 -30.31 46.09
C LEU A 640 -1.14 -31.61 45.78
N VAL A 641 -1.53 -32.68 46.45
CA VAL A 641 -0.85 -33.98 46.42
C VAL A 641 -1.63 -34.95 45.55
N ASN A 642 -1.02 -35.51 44.53
CA ASN A 642 -1.65 -36.58 43.72
C ASN A 642 -1.61 -37.90 44.47
N GLU A 643 -2.78 -38.48 44.74
CA GLU A 643 -2.87 -39.73 45.53
C GLU A 643 -2.19 -40.94 44.87
N THR A 644 -2.15 -40.95 43.52
CA THR A 644 -1.63 -42.12 42.80
C THR A 644 -0.12 -42.07 42.63
N THR A 645 0.42 -40.86 42.34
CA THR A 645 1.83 -40.69 42.01
C THR A 645 2.66 -40.13 43.15
N GLY A 646 2.02 -39.60 44.19
CA GLY A 646 2.70 -38.87 45.27
C GLY A 646 3.28 -37.53 44.86
N ALA A 647 3.03 -37.06 43.62
CA ALA A 647 3.53 -35.75 43.14
C ALA A 647 2.86 -34.63 43.93
N VAL A 648 3.67 -33.67 44.40
CA VAL A 648 3.24 -32.52 45.18
C VAL A 648 3.42 -31.26 44.37
N THR A 649 2.40 -30.40 44.33
CA THR A 649 2.47 -29.05 43.78
C THR A 649 2.19 -28.07 44.91
N THR A 650 3.20 -27.31 45.32
CA THR A 650 3.12 -26.39 46.44
C THR A 650 2.74 -24.97 45.99
N GLY A 651 1.89 -24.34 46.75
CA GLY A 651 1.53 -22.94 46.64
C GLY A 651 1.37 -22.31 48.01
N GLU A 652 1.36 -21.00 48.05
CA GLU A 652 1.25 -20.24 49.29
C GLU A 652 0.27 -19.08 49.13
N ALA A 653 -0.33 -18.66 50.21
CA ALA A 653 -1.24 -17.51 50.27
C ALA A 653 -0.96 -16.70 51.54
N ASN A 654 -0.77 -15.41 51.34
CA ASN A 654 -0.65 -14.42 52.42
C ASN A 654 -1.90 -13.54 52.45
N MET A 655 -2.46 -13.36 53.60
CA MET A 655 -3.56 -12.44 53.86
C MET A 655 -3.25 -11.64 55.12
N GLU A 656 -3.42 -10.36 55.07
CA GLU A 656 -3.27 -9.46 56.23
C GLU A 656 -4.32 -8.38 56.13
N TYR A 657 -4.84 -7.97 57.25
CA TYR A 657 -5.84 -6.91 57.31
C TYR A 657 -5.70 -6.12 58.60
N TYR A 658 -5.37 -4.87 58.46
CA TYR A 658 -5.24 -3.92 59.57
C TYR A 658 -6.26 -2.79 59.39
N ALA A 659 -6.86 -2.36 60.47
CA ALA A 659 -7.80 -1.25 60.46
C ALA A 659 -7.72 -0.45 61.78
N GLY A 660 -7.86 0.84 61.69
CA GLY A 660 -7.80 1.72 62.82
C GLY A 660 -8.47 3.08 62.58
N VAL A 661 -8.38 3.93 63.58
CA VAL A 661 -8.85 5.32 63.50
C VAL A 661 -7.65 6.19 63.90
N ASP A 662 -7.25 7.11 63.05
CA ASP A 662 -6.19 8.09 63.31
C ASP A 662 -6.75 9.49 63.06
N ASP A 663 -6.57 10.41 63.99
CA ASP A 663 -7.11 11.78 63.95
C ASP A 663 -8.59 11.90 63.59
N GLY A 664 -9.43 10.86 63.93
CA GLY A 664 -10.85 10.81 63.63
C GLY A 664 -11.23 10.27 62.26
N GLU A 665 -10.25 9.94 61.44
CA GLU A 665 -10.45 9.26 60.16
C GLU A 665 -10.20 7.74 60.27
N SER A 666 -11.11 6.94 59.75
CA SER A 666 -10.95 5.46 59.70
C SER A 666 -10.07 5.05 58.52
N TRP A 667 -9.10 4.22 58.78
CA TRP A 667 -8.26 3.63 57.74
C TRP A 667 -8.31 2.12 57.78
N SER A 668 -8.05 1.49 56.63
CA SER A 668 -7.85 0.04 56.54
C SER A 668 -6.79 -0.28 55.48
N GLU A 669 -5.97 -1.26 55.76
CA GLU A 669 -4.88 -1.72 54.87
C GLU A 669 -4.85 -3.23 54.81
N GLY A 670 -4.40 -3.79 53.66
CA GLY A 670 -4.31 -5.23 53.44
C GLY A 670 -5.55 -5.86 52.80
N THR A 671 -5.58 -7.17 52.73
CA THR A 671 -6.66 -7.96 52.08
C THR A 671 -6.97 -9.21 52.92
N ARG A 672 -8.26 -9.53 53.00
CA ARG A 672 -8.75 -10.78 53.63
C ARG A 672 -8.88 -11.92 52.60
N GLU A 673 -8.43 -11.72 51.35
CA GLU A 673 -8.51 -12.68 50.27
C GLU A 673 -7.15 -12.86 49.62
N SER A 674 -6.77 -14.09 49.33
CA SER A 674 -5.59 -14.43 48.54
C SER A 674 -5.89 -15.53 47.55
N LYS A 675 -5.19 -15.55 46.43
CA LYS A 675 -5.37 -16.56 45.37
C LYS A 675 -4.02 -17.08 44.89
N THR A 676 -3.93 -18.40 44.83
CA THR A 676 -2.78 -19.10 44.27
C THR A 676 -3.25 -19.93 43.07
N VAL A 677 -2.48 -19.88 41.98
CA VAL A 677 -2.84 -20.58 40.75
C VAL A 677 -1.74 -21.55 40.32
N PHE A 678 -2.11 -22.80 40.18
CA PHE A 678 -1.27 -23.86 39.64
C PHE A 678 -1.48 -23.99 38.11
N GLY A 679 -0.42 -24.33 37.39
CA GLY A 679 -0.50 -24.75 36.00
C GLY A 679 -1.38 -26.00 35.82
N PRO A 680 -1.60 -26.43 34.56
CA PRO A 680 -2.35 -27.65 34.27
C PRO A 680 -1.74 -28.87 35.00
N GLN A 681 -2.58 -29.61 35.74
CA GLN A 681 -2.17 -30.84 36.43
C GLN A 681 -2.62 -32.08 35.63
N PRO A 682 -1.97 -33.24 35.79
CA PRO A 682 -2.44 -34.49 35.24
C PRO A 682 -3.84 -34.85 35.80
N GLU A 683 -4.61 -35.61 35.02
CA GLU A 683 -5.89 -36.13 35.47
C GLU A 683 -5.66 -37.09 36.64
N GLY A 684 -6.48 -36.97 37.71
CA GLY A 684 -6.35 -37.83 38.87
C GLY A 684 -7.06 -37.32 40.12
N LYS A 685 -6.94 -38.11 41.20
CA LYS A 685 -7.42 -37.70 42.53
C LYS A 685 -6.29 -37.00 43.28
N TYR A 686 -6.62 -35.89 43.87
CA TYR A 686 -5.68 -35.07 44.62
C TYR A 686 -6.21 -34.79 46.03
N VAL A 687 -5.34 -34.75 47.00
CA VAL A 687 -5.62 -34.27 48.34
C VAL A 687 -4.96 -32.91 48.54
N LEU A 688 -5.74 -31.96 49.01
CA LEU A 688 -5.23 -30.63 49.38
C LEU A 688 -4.77 -30.67 50.86
N ARG A 689 -3.47 -30.52 51.11
CA ARG A 689 -2.89 -30.31 52.44
C ARG A 689 -2.74 -28.82 52.65
N LEU A 690 -3.25 -28.31 53.73
CA LEU A 690 -3.16 -26.94 54.16
C LEU A 690 -2.44 -26.85 55.49
N GLU A 691 -1.49 -25.92 55.61
CA GLU A 691 -0.83 -25.58 56.85
C GLU A 691 -0.86 -24.07 57.04
N ALA A 692 -1.39 -23.61 58.18
CA ALA A 692 -1.53 -22.18 58.42
C ALA A 692 -0.69 -21.72 59.61
N GLN A 693 -0.22 -20.46 59.48
CA GLN A 693 0.40 -19.70 60.57
C GLN A 693 -0.28 -18.34 60.63
N HIS A 694 -0.64 -17.88 61.86
CA HIS A 694 -1.23 -16.56 62.05
C HIS A 694 -0.82 -15.97 63.39
N GLY A 695 -0.99 -14.67 63.54
CA GLY A 695 -0.52 -13.95 64.75
C GLY A 695 -1.39 -14.14 66.01
N SER A 696 -2.64 -14.54 65.82
CA SER A 696 -3.60 -14.70 66.95
C SER A 696 -3.46 -16.08 67.58
N ALA A 697 -3.82 -16.24 68.86
CA ALA A 697 -3.96 -17.53 69.54
C ALA A 697 -5.33 -18.14 69.22
N GLY A 698 -5.35 -19.42 68.78
CA GLY A 698 -6.58 -20.17 68.56
C GLY A 698 -6.77 -20.63 67.10
N LEU A 699 -8.00 -21.05 66.76
CA LEU A 699 -8.34 -21.48 65.40
C LEU A 699 -8.89 -20.32 64.59
N MET A 700 -8.35 -20.12 63.42
CA MET A 700 -8.84 -19.12 62.43
C MET A 700 -9.64 -19.81 61.34
N PRO A 701 -10.92 -19.45 61.12
CA PRO A 701 -11.69 -19.96 60.02
C PRO A 701 -11.24 -19.32 58.69
N ILE A 702 -10.90 -20.19 57.71
CA ILE A 702 -10.49 -19.83 56.37
C ILE A 702 -11.38 -20.54 55.37
N ASP A 703 -12.06 -19.78 54.53
CA ASP A 703 -12.83 -20.34 53.44
C ASP A 703 -11.87 -20.68 52.28
N VAL A 704 -11.87 -21.93 51.88
CA VAL A 704 -10.99 -22.48 50.85
C VAL A 704 -11.82 -22.97 49.68
N THR A 705 -11.59 -22.38 48.53
CA THR A 705 -12.26 -22.77 47.28
C THR A 705 -11.23 -23.22 46.26
N VAL A 706 -11.44 -24.40 45.66
CA VAL A 706 -10.64 -24.92 44.54
C VAL A 706 -11.47 -24.83 43.27
N LYS A 707 -11.02 -24.07 42.29
CA LYS A 707 -11.64 -23.96 40.97
C LYS A 707 -10.68 -24.46 39.89
N GLN A 708 -11.23 -25.13 38.87
CA GLN A 708 -10.46 -25.59 37.73
C GLN A 708 -10.94 -24.93 36.44
N GLY A 709 -10.00 -24.59 35.52
CA GLY A 709 -10.30 -23.99 34.21
C GLY A 709 -10.57 -22.50 34.25
N VAL A 710 -9.99 -21.78 35.19
CA VAL A 710 -10.23 -20.36 35.42
C VAL A 710 -9.60 -19.52 34.28
N PHE A 711 -10.39 -18.63 33.65
CA PHE A 711 -9.94 -17.72 32.61
C PHE A 711 -9.08 -16.60 33.21
N ARG A 712 -7.89 -16.39 32.62
CA ARG A 712 -6.94 -15.37 33.07
C ARG A 712 -6.84 -14.23 32.06
N GLY A 713 -7.82 -13.33 32.06
CA GLY A 713 -7.91 -12.20 31.15
C GLY A 713 -6.70 -11.25 31.15
N ARG A 714 -5.88 -11.24 32.22
CA ARG A 714 -4.67 -10.41 32.29
C ARG A 714 -3.66 -10.68 31.16
N TRP A 715 -3.49 -11.94 30.74
CA TRP A 715 -2.58 -12.27 29.66
C TRP A 715 -3.09 -11.79 28.31
N LEU A 716 -4.39 -11.86 28.10
CA LEU A 716 -5.04 -11.30 26.92
C LEU A 716 -4.91 -9.77 26.91
N ALA A 717 -5.08 -9.12 28.07
CA ALA A 717 -4.88 -7.68 28.20
C ALA A 717 -3.43 -7.25 27.83
N TRP A 718 -2.43 -7.98 28.32
CA TRP A 718 -1.04 -7.75 27.96
C TRP A 718 -0.77 -7.98 26.47
N ALA A 719 -1.29 -9.05 25.88
CA ALA A 719 -1.14 -9.32 24.44
C ALA A 719 -1.79 -8.21 23.59
N MET A 720 -2.97 -7.73 23.99
CA MET A 720 -3.63 -6.61 23.35
C MET A 720 -2.83 -5.30 23.49
N LEU A 721 -2.23 -5.05 24.63
CA LEU A 721 -1.37 -3.87 24.83
C LEU A 721 -0.14 -3.94 23.92
N VAL A 722 0.53 -5.08 23.85
CA VAL A 722 1.73 -5.30 23.02
C VAL A 722 1.42 -5.12 21.53
N LEU A 723 0.24 -5.55 21.05
CA LEU A 723 -0.18 -5.33 19.66
C LEU A 723 -0.79 -3.94 19.43
N GLY A 724 -1.46 -3.39 20.42
CA GLY A 724 -2.12 -2.08 20.32
C GLY A 724 -1.13 -0.92 20.22
N ILE A 725 -0.01 -0.99 20.92
CA ILE A 725 1.04 0.05 20.88
C ILE A 725 1.59 0.22 19.44
N PRO A 726 2.07 -0.83 18.74
CA PRO A 726 2.49 -0.71 17.35
C PRO A 726 1.38 -0.19 16.44
N LEU A 727 0.14 -0.64 16.61
CA LEU A 727 -1.01 -0.18 15.83
C LEU A 727 -1.21 1.33 15.98
N PHE A 728 -1.13 1.85 17.20
CA PHE A 728 -1.25 3.28 17.46
C PHE A 728 -0.13 4.08 16.78
N PHE A 729 1.13 3.65 16.90
CA PHE A 729 2.26 4.35 16.29
C PHE A 729 2.24 4.28 14.77
N VAL A 730 1.93 3.14 14.18
CA VAL A 730 1.77 3.00 12.72
C VAL A 730 0.64 3.90 12.21
N GLY A 731 -0.49 3.95 12.92
CA GLY A 731 -1.59 4.85 12.60
C GLY A 731 -1.21 6.32 12.71
N LEU A 732 -0.40 6.68 13.72
CA LEU A 732 0.09 8.04 13.92
C LEU A 732 1.08 8.46 12.81
N ILE A 733 1.98 7.57 12.40
CA ILE A 733 2.92 7.82 11.30
C ILE A 733 2.14 8.01 9.98
N SER A 734 1.18 7.13 9.68
CA SER A 734 0.30 7.26 8.51
C SER A 734 -0.50 8.58 8.54
N TYR A 735 -1.01 8.98 9.71
CA TYR A 735 -1.68 10.27 9.90
C TYR A 735 -0.77 11.45 9.53
N PHE A 736 0.48 11.48 10.05
CA PHE A 736 1.40 12.58 9.76
C PHE A 736 1.84 12.57 8.30
N HIS A 737 1.98 11.39 7.68
CA HIS A 737 2.26 11.25 6.26
C HIS A 737 1.13 11.87 5.42
N GLU A 738 -0.13 11.50 5.66
CA GLU A 738 -1.28 12.07 4.96
C GLU A 738 -1.46 13.57 5.25
N LYS A 739 -1.28 13.99 6.49
CA LYS A 739 -1.33 15.41 6.84
C LYS A 739 -0.30 16.21 6.03
N LYS A 740 0.95 15.76 5.99
CA LYS A 740 2.03 16.42 5.24
C LYS A 740 1.77 16.43 3.73
N ARG A 741 1.19 15.33 3.17
CA ARG A 741 0.76 15.30 1.76
C ARG A 741 -0.21 16.43 1.46
N TRP A 742 -1.25 16.59 2.28
CA TRP A 742 -2.30 17.58 2.06
C TRP A 742 -1.90 19.03 2.44
N GLU A 743 -0.77 19.24 3.09
CA GLU A 743 -0.22 20.57 3.32
C GLU A 743 0.15 21.30 2.03
N ASN A 744 0.47 20.56 0.97
CA ASN A 744 0.79 21.09 -0.36
C ASN A 744 -0.46 21.23 -1.26
N SER A 745 -1.65 20.86 -0.81
CA SER A 745 -2.89 21.00 -1.59
C SER A 745 -3.46 22.42 -1.45
N ASN A 746 -3.83 23.03 -2.58
CA ASN A 746 -4.46 24.34 -2.62
C ASN A 746 -6.01 24.30 -2.70
N VAL A 747 -6.62 23.11 -2.73
CA VAL A 747 -8.06 22.93 -3.00
C VAL A 747 -8.84 22.43 -1.79
N GLY A 748 -8.21 21.74 -0.86
CA GLY A 748 -8.93 21.09 0.23
C GLY A 748 -8.12 20.84 1.49
N LYS A 749 -8.85 20.50 2.57
CA LYS A 749 -8.22 20.04 3.81
C LYS A 749 -8.04 18.52 3.76
N ALA A 750 -6.96 18.05 4.35
CA ALA A 750 -6.70 16.62 4.50
C ALA A 750 -7.95 15.88 5.04
N PRO A 751 -8.41 14.82 4.37
CA PRO A 751 -9.51 13.97 4.84
C PRO A 751 -9.00 13.02 5.94
N VAL A 752 -8.33 13.55 6.97
CA VAL A 752 -7.68 12.77 8.03
C VAL A 752 -8.42 12.94 9.35
N THR A 753 -8.57 11.85 10.08
CA THR A 753 -9.17 11.87 11.41
C THR A 753 -8.25 12.62 12.37
N PRO A 754 -8.76 13.60 13.16
CA PRO A 754 -7.94 14.29 14.13
C PRO A 754 -7.23 13.35 15.11
N VAL A 755 -5.97 13.64 15.44
CA VAL A 755 -5.17 12.80 16.38
C VAL A 755 -5.88 12.59 17.70
N ALA A 756 -6.56 13.62 18.20
CA ALA A 756 -7.34 13.52 19.44
C ALA A 756 -8.42 12.43 19.37
N LEU A 757 -9.11 12.28 18.23
CA LEU A 757 -10.09 11.21 18.05
C LEU A 757 -9.44 9.84 17.94
N MET A 758 -8.24 9.74 17.35
CA MET A 758 -7.48 8.50 17.31
C MET A 758 -7.05 8.08 18.73
N ILE A 759 -6.56 9.01 19.54
CA ILE A 759 -6.21 8.75 20.94
C ILE A 759 -7.45 8.34 21.74
N LEU A 760 -8.56 9.07 21.62
CA LEU A 760 -9.81 8.75 22.32
C LEU A 760 -10.35 7.39 21.91
N ALA A 761 -10.31 7.05 20.62
CA ALA A 761 -10.72 5.72 20.13
C ALA A 761 -9.82 4.63 20.70
N PHE A 762 -8.50 4.82 20.70
CA PHE A 762 -7.53 3.88 21.25
C PHE A 762 -7.77 3.65 22.75
N VAL A 763 -7.84 4.70 23.54
CA VAL A 763 -8.13 4.62 24.98
C VAL A 763 -9.51 4.00 25.24
N GLY A 764 -10.53 4.40 24.47
CA GLY A 764 -11.89 3.87 24.59
C GLY A 764 -11.97 2.36 24.34
N VAL A 765 -11.23 1.84 23.37
CA VAL A 765 -11.15 0.41 23.11
C VAL A 765 -10.54 -0.34 24.31
N PHE A 766 -9.45 0.17 24.90
CA PHE A 766 -8.83 -0.48 26.07
C PHE A 766 -9.74 -0.43 27.30
N ILE A 767 -10.45 0.67 27.54
CA ILE A 767 -11.44 0.78 28.61
C ILE A 767 -12.58 -0.23 28.38
N ALA A 768 -13.15 -0.29 27.17
CA ALA A 768 -14.22 -1.23 26.85
C ALA A 768 -13.78 -2.69 27.02
N ILE A 769 -12.58 -3.05 26.58
CA ILE A 769 -12.00 -4.38 26.79
C ILE A 769 -11.85 -4.68 28.29
N GLY A 770 -11.36 -3.72 29.08
CA GLY A 770 -11.26 -3.85 30.54
C GLY A 770 -12.61 -4.12 31.20
N TYR A 771 -13.66 -3.40 30.82
CA TYR A 771 -15.02 -3.64 31.30
C TYR A 771 -15.59 -4.99 30.88
N ILE A 772 -15.38 -5.42 29.63
CA ILE A 772 -15.82 -6.73 29.13
C ILE A 772 -15.12 -7.85 29.89
N LEU A 773 -13.81 -7.76 30.08
CA LEU A 773 -13.04 -8.77 30.83
C LEU A 773 -13.46 -8.81 32.30
N LYS A 774 -13.76 -7.66 32.92
CA LYS A 774 -14.30 -7.61 34.27
C LYS A 774 -15.68 -8.26 34.36
N ALA A 775 -16.61 -7.92 33.47
CA ALA A 775 -17.96 -8.49 33.43
C ALA A 775 -17.94 -10.01 33.18
N LEU A 776 -17.06 -10.49 32.31
CA LEU A 776 -16.87 -11.92 32.07
C LEU A 776 -16.32 -12.66 33.33
N ALA A 777 -15.39 -11.99 34.04
CA ALA A 777 -14.88 -12.53 35.30
C ALA A 777 -15.97 -12.57 36.40
N GLU A 778 -16.83 -11.58 36.46
CA GLU A 778 -17.94 -11.49 37.41
C GLU A 778 -19.10 -12.46 37.06
N SER A 779 -19.41 -12.66 35.77
CA SER A 779 -20.44 -13.60 35.32
C SER A 779 -20.07 -15.07 35.57
N SER A 780 -18.77 -15.37 35.62
CA SER A 780 -18.28 -16.71 35.98
C SER A 780 -18.34 -16.99 37.49
N SER A 781 -18.53 -15.94 38.31
CA SER A 781 -18.63 -16.05 39.77
C SER A 781 -20.09 -16.02 40.31
N GLY A 782 -21.07 -15.84 39.43
CA GLY A 782 -22.45 -15.54 39.80
C GLY A 782 -23.52 -16.57 39.42
N SER A 783 -23.17 -17.84 39.34
CA SER A 783 -24.17 -18.92 39.15
C SER A 783 -24.14 -19.94 40.29
N ASP A 784 -24.52 -19.48 41.47
CA ASP A 784 -24.99 -20.35 42.58
C ASP A 784 -25.96 -19.51 43.42
N ASP A 785 -27.24 -19.52 43.04
CA ASP A 785 -28.41 -19.36 43.88
C ASP A 785 -29.30 -20.63 43.72
#